data_4aa198ec6719b8ef72d3162331934768
#
_entry.id   4aa198ec6719b8ef72d3162331934768
#
_cell.length_a   1.000
_cell.length_b   1.000
_cell.length_c   1.000
_cell.angle_alpha   90.00
_cell.angle_beta   90.00
_cell.angle_gamma   90.00
#
_symmetry.space_group_name_H-M   'P 1'
#
loop_
_entity.id
_entity.type
_entity.pdbx_description
1 polymer ?
#
loop_
_entity_poly.entity_id
_entity_poly.type
_entity_poly.pdbx_seq_one_letter_code
_entity_poly.pdbx_strand_id
1 'polypeptide(L)'
;MALPSPNLDDRRFQQLVDEAKRYVQQRAPEWTDHNVSDPGVTLIETFAYLVDQLLYRLNRVPDKNYLAFLDLLGIQLFPPSAAVAEVDFWLSAPQPDTVALPAGTEVTTAAGDTEEAVVFATTGELHIVPSELTRLLTAPRTGEQTDRTAELAERRDIPCFQATPEPGDALLFGLPTAVPRCVVVVRLDSQVQGVGVDPRQPPLVWEAWDGGRWQRCETGDDTTGGLNRPGEVIVHVPSGHRASLIGGTRAGWLRCRVTEPEPGQPFYSESPTVREASVFTIGGTMTVEHAETVTDVPLGTSEGVAGQRFRLGRPPVLLDGEPPVVEVSSADGWQRWEVVEHFGRSGPEDRHVRVDATTGEFSFPPVLREPDGTLGSRGAVPPKGARIRVARYRTGGGPAGNVARGAISVLRSSVPYVARVDNREAARGGVAGETLDNAKLRAPEALRMQERAVTAEDHEIIARQAAPSVRRVRCLPSAGEGGGDGAVRVLVVPDAVADEGDRLRFEQLIPSDQVLTAITRALDERRLIGTRLVVEPPVYQGVTVVARLSAPAAEADRIRDTALAALFRHLDPLHGGPEGKGWPFGRPVQYGELFGVLQRAVGDVLVEDIRMFAADPITGRRGAPVDRIDLGPGALVFSYQHQVVVTATDPEVRA
;
A
#
# COMPACT_ATOMS: atom_id res chain seq x y z
N MET A 1 -21.93 -15.31 -7.31
CA MET A 1 -22.46 -15.94 -8.57
C MET A 1 -22.57 -14.80 -9.58
N ALA A 2 -21.79 -14.86 -10.67
CA ALA A 2 -21.85 -13.83 -11.72
C ALA A 2 -23.28 -13.73 -12.27
N LEU A 3 -23.69 -12.51 -12.65
CA LEU A 3 -24.96 -12.31 -13.35
C LEU A 3 -24.92 -13.11 -14.66
N PRO A 4 -25.75 -14.16 -14.82
CA PRO A 4 -25.71 -14.96 -16.04
C PRO A 4 -26.17 -14.12 -17.23
N SER A 5 -25.50 -14.28 -18.36
CA SER A 5 -26.00 -13.72 -19.62
C SER A 5 -27.32 -14.37 -19.94
N PRO A 6 -28.43 -13.64 -20.16
CA PRO A 6 -29.70 -14.24 -20.47
C PRO A 6 -29.62 -14.95 -21.83
N ASN A 7 -29.99 -16.21 -21.87
CA ASN A 7 -30.20 -16.93 -23.11
C ASN A 7 -31.66 -16.75 -23.55
N LEU A 8 -31.90 -15.79 -24.44
CA LEU A 8 -33.26 -15.44 -24.91
C LEU A 8 -33.77 -16.37 -25.97
N ASP A 9 -32.88 -17.01 -26.74
CA ASP A 9 -33.20 -18.01 -27.76
C ASP A 9 -32.02 -18.98 -27.86
N ASP A 10 -32.28 -20.28 -27.62
CA ASP A 10 -31.28 -21.34 -27.56
C ASP A 10 -31.16 -22.14 -28.87
N ARG A 11 -31.97 -21.78 -29.89
CA ARG A 11 -31.91 -22.41 -31.21
C ARG A 11 -30.54 -22.21 -31.85
N ARG A 12 -30.05 -23.28 -32.46
CA ARG A 12 -28.76 -23.29 -33.16
C ARG A 12 -29.00 -23.46 -34.67
N PHE A 13 -27.97 -23.18 -35.46
CA PHE A 13 -27.98 -23.25 -36.90
C PHE A 13 -28.73 -24.49 -37.44
N GLN A 14 -28.39 -25.70 -36.97
CA GLN A 14 -29.04 -26.95 -37.45
C GLN A 14 -30.55 -27.00 -37.13
N GLN A 15 -30.95 -26.52 -35.97
CA GLN A 15 -32.38 -26.48 -35.59
C GLN A 15 -33.16 -25.50 -36.46
N LEU A 16 -32.56 -24.34 -36.79
CA LEU A 16 -33.13 -23.36 -37.70
C LEU A 16 -33.31 -23.96 -39.13
N VAL A 17 -32.31 -24.69 -39.63
CA VAL A 17 -32.38 -25.39 -40.91
C VAL A 17 -33.48 -26.43 -40.89
N ASP A 18 -33.58 -27.25 -39.84
CA ASP A 18 -34.57 -28.30 -39.72
C ASP A 18 -36.01 -27.73 -39.58
N GLU A 19 -36.17 -26.65 -38.86
CA GLU A 19 -37.44 -25.92 -38.75
C GLU A 19 -37.86 -25.34 -40.11
N ALA A 20 -36.93 -24.70 -40.81
CA ALA A 20 -37.19 -24.12 -42.11
C ALA A 20 -37.55 -25.20 -43.16
N LYS A 21 -36.83 -26.34 -43.18
CA LYS A 21 -37.15 -27.48 -44.04
C LYS A 21 -38.56 -28.04 -43.76
N ARG A 22 -38.91 -28.22 -42.49
CA ARG A 22 -40.25 -28.66 -42.09
C ARG A 22 -41.36 -27.67 -42.52
N TYR A 23 -41.11 -26.40 -42.37
CA TYR A 23 -42.03 -25.35 -42.79
C TYR A 23 -42.26 -25.36 -44.31
N VAL A 24 -41.18 -25.49 -45.09
CA VAL A 24 -41.27 -25.56 -46.57
C VAL A 24 -41.99 -26.83 -47.02
N GLN A 25 -41.74 -27.99 -46.42
CA GLN A 25 -42.46 -29.23 -46.73
C GLN A 25 -43.97 -29.12 -46.53
N GLN A 26 -44.42 -28.37 -45.54
CA GLN A 26 -45.85 -28.13 -45.30
C GLN A 26 -46.48 -27.20 -46.35
N ARG A 27 -45.70 -26.29 -46.92
CA ARG A 27 -46.19 -25.27 -47.87
C ARG A 27 -45.99 -25.62 -49.32
N ALA A 28 -44.97 -26.36 -49.64
CA ALA A 28 -44.58 -26.80 -50.97
C ALA A 28 -44.28 -28.32 -50.98
N PRO A 29 -45.26 -29.19 -50.75
CA PRO A 29 -45.03 -30.62 -50.64
C PRO A 29 -44.47 -31.25 -51.91
N GLU A 30 -44.54 -30.59 -53.05
CA GLU A 30 -43.96 -30.98 -54.35
C GLU A 30 -42.43 -30.80 -54.38
N TRP A 31 -41.83 -30.05 -53.48
CA TRP A 31 -40.39 -29.90 -53.38
C TRP A 31 -39.80 -31.02 -52.50
N THR A 32 -39.29 -32.07 -53.19
CA THR A 32 -38.80 -33.29 -52.56
C THR A 32 -37.27 -33.41 -52.51
N ASP A 33 -36.56 -32.56 -53.25
CA ASP A 33 -35.12 -32.60 -53.26
C ASP A 33 -34.56 -31.74 -52.10
N HIS A 34 -34.03 -32.42 -51.08
CA HIS A 34 -33.41 -31.82 -49.92
C HIS A 34 -31.89 -32.03 -49.90
N ASN A 35 -31.29 -32.26 -51.05
CA ASN A 35 -29.86 -32.49 -51.18
C ASN A 35 -29.10 -31.20 -50.95
N VAL A 36 -27.90 -31.30 -50.41
CA VAL A 36 -27.01 -30.13 -50.09
C VAL A 36 -26.67 -29.32 -51.35
N SER A 37 -26.73 -29.93 -52.52
CA SER A 37 -26.50 -29.28 -53.82
C SER A 37 -27.71 -28.53 -54.36
N ASP A 38 -28.89 -28.62 -53.73
CA ASP A 38 -30.10 -27.93 -54.17
C ASP A 38 -30.02 -26.44 -53.81
N PRO A 39 -30.28 -25.50 -54.76
CA PRO A 39 -30.25 -24.05 -54.48
C PRO A 39 -31.22 -23.63 -53.37
N GLY A 40 -32.37 -24.29 -53.23
CA GLY A 40 -33.36 -24.01 -52.18
C GLY A 40 -32.83 -24.39 -50.80
N VAL A 41 -32.13 -25.52 -50.69
CA VAL A 41 -31.45 -25.90 -49.43
C VAL A 41 -30.35 -24.91 -49.10
N THR A 42 -29.56 -24.49 -50.09
CA THR A 42 -28.51 -23.48 -49.89
C THR A 42 -29.07 -22.14 -49.39
N LEU A 43 -30.25 -21.71 -49.90
CA LEU A 43 -30.94 -20.49 -49.42
C LEU A 43 -31.44 -20.65 -47.99
N ILE A 44 -31.99 -21.82 -47.60
CA ILE A 44 -32.41 -22.12 -46.23
C ILE A 44 -31.22 -22.08 -45.29
N GLU A 45 -30.10 -22.68 -45.65
CA GLU A 45 -28.87 -22.68 -44.84
C GLU A 45 -28.27 -21.27 -44.69
N THR A 46 -28.28 -20.49 -45.79
CA THR A 46 -27.84 -19.09 -45.77
C THR A 46 -28.70 -18.25 -44.83
N PHE A 47 -30.04 -18.43 -44.90
CA PHE A 47 -30.96 -17.74 -44.00
C PHE A 47 -30.78 -18.18 -42.55
N ALA A 48 -30.66 -19.47 -42.30
CA ALA A 48 -30.40 -20.01 -40.97
C ALA A 48 -29.09 -19.50 -40.41
N TYR A 49 -28.03 -19.38 -41.22
CA TYR A 49 -26.77 -18.78 -40.82
C TYR A 49 -26.93 -17.29 -40.41
N LEU A 50 -27.64 -16.49 -41.18
CA LEU A 50 -27.91 -15.10 -40.84
C LEU A 50 -28.74 -14.98 -39.57
N VAL A 51 -29.73 -15.82 -39.37
CA VAL A 51 -30.54 -15.87 -38.15
C VAL A 51 -29.68 -16.30 -36.94
N ASP A 52 -28.84 -17.31 -37.09
CA ASP A 52 -27.91 -17.77 -36.03
C ASP A 52 -26.97 -16.62 -35.59
N GLN A 53 -26.45 -15.82 -36.55
CA GLN A 53 -25.66 -14.62 -36.25
C GLN A 53 -26.48 -13.54 -35.49
N LEU A 54 -27.77 -13.40 -35.82
CA LEU A 54 -28.67 -12.48 -35.10
C LEU A 54 -28.95 -12.96 -33.68
N LEU A 55 -29.22 -14.27 -33.50
CA LEU A 55 -29.42 -14.89 -32.19
C LEU A 55 -28.18 -14.81 -31.31
N TYR A 56 -27.00 -15.03 -31.90
CA TYR A 56 -25.73 -14.79 -31.18
C TYR A 56 -25.63 -13.36 -30.65
N ARG A 57 -25.98 -12.34 -31.46
CA ARG A 57 -26.01 -10.96 -31.01
C ARG A 57 -27.11 -10.67 -29.99
N LEU A 58 -28.28 -11.30 -30.13
CA LEU A 58 -29.42 -11.14 -29.21
C LEU A 58 -29.08 -11.68 -27.82
N ASN A 59 -28.41 -12.85 -27.76
CA ASN A 59 -28.03 -13.50 -26.52
C ASN A 59 -26.81 -12.87 -25.86
N ARG A 60 -26.12 -11.92 -26.53
CA ARG A 60 -24.96 -11.21 -26.01
C ARG A 60 -25.36 -9.82 -25.57
N VAL A 61 -25.44 -9.59 -24.25
CA VAL A 61 -25.63 -8.24 -23.70
C VAL A 61 -24.33 -7.45 -23.90
N PRO A 62 -24.33 -6.33 -24.66
CA PRO A 62 -23.16 -5.51 -24.81
C PRO A 62 -22.67 -4.95 -23.46
N ASP A 63 -21.36 -4.79 -23.29
CA ASP A 63 -20.76 -4.27 -22.05
C ASP A 63 -21.33 -2.91 -21.63
N LYS A 64 -21.64 -2.05 -22.61
CA LYS A 64 -22.29 -0.74 -22.36
C LYS A 64 -23.65 -0.87 -21.65
N ASN A 65 -24.39 -1.96 -21.89
CA ASN A 65 -25.69 -2.18 -21.24
C ASN A 65 -25.48 -2.65 -19.80
N TYR A 66 -24.47 -3.50 -19.54
CA TYR A 66 -24.09 -3.87 -18.18
C TYR A 66 -23.67 -2.65 -17.37
N LEU A 67 -22.82 -1.78 -17.95
CA LEU A 67 -22.42 -0.52 -17.30
C LEU A 67 -23.63 0.36 -16.99
N ALA A 68 -24.58 0.51 -17.93
CA ALA A 68 -25.80 1.27 -17.70
C ALA A 68 -26.69 0.66 -16.60
N PHE A 69 -26.81 -0.67 -16.52
CA PHE A 69 -27.54 -1.34 -15.46
C PHE A 69 -26.85 -1.19 -14.09
N LEU A 70 -25.53 -1.32 -14.04
CA LEU A 70 -24.76 -1.12 -12.81
C LEU A 70 -24.92 0.31 -12.32
N ASP A 71 -24.86 1.30 -13.22
CA ASP A 71 -25.05 2.72 -12.92
C ASP A 71 -26.48 3.01 -12.40
N LEU A 72 -27.51 2.39 -12.99
CA LEU A 72 -28.89 2.46 -12.50
C LEU A 72 -29.06 1.89 -11.09
N LEU A 73 -28.25 0.93 -10.72
CA LEU A 73 -28.21 0.30 -9.39
C LEU A 73 -27.33 1.08 -8.40
N GLY A 74 -26.71 2.18 -8.83
CA GLY A 74 -25.76 2.93 -8.02
C GLY A 74 -24.39 2.27 -7.89
N ILE A 75 -24.12 1.21 -8.65
CA ILE A 75 -22.85 0.46 -8.60
C ILE A 75 -21.90 1.02 -9.66
N GLN A 76 -20.88 1.74 -9.20
CA GLN A 76 -19.81 2.24 -10.05
C GLN A 76 -18.61 1.29 -10.04
N LEU A 77 -17.83 1.30 -11.13
CA LEU A 77 -16.53 0.62 -11.18
C LEU A 77 -15.56 1.33 -10.22
N PHE A 78 -14.76 0.56 -9.49
CA PHE A 78 -13.69 1.13 -8.69
C PHE A 78 -12.68 1.83 -9.59
N PRO A 79 -12.35 3.11 -9.31
CA PRO A 79 -11.32 3.81 -10.04
C PRO A 79 -9.94 3.18 -9.78
N PRO A 80 -8.97 3.40 -10.67
CA PRO A 80 -7.59 3.05 -10.39
C PRO A 80 -7.06 3.86 -9.21
N SER A 81 -6.18 3.26 -8.40
CA SER A 81 -5.44 3.94 -7.33
C SER A 81 -4.00 4.20 -7.72
N ALA A 82 -3.41 5.25 -7.17
CA ALA A 82 -2.02 5.59 -7.37
C ALA A 82 -1.09 4.76 -6.45
N ALA A 83 0.05 4.35 -6.96
CA ALA A 83 1.12 3.82 -6.13
C ALA A 83 1.78 4.94 -5.34
N VAL A 84 2.18 4.65 -4.11
CA VAL A 84 2.81 5.58 -3.18
C VAL A 84 4.19 5.06 -2.79
N ALA A 85 5.17 5.97 -2.70
CA ALA A 85 6.50 5.68 -2.20
C ALA A 85 7.02 6.83 -1.34
N GLU A 86 7.97 6.55 -0.45
CA GLU A 86 8.81 7.57 0.15
C GLU A 86 10.09 7.72 -0.68
N VAL A 87 10.39 8.96 -1.06
CA VAL A 87 11.55 9.33 -1.86
C VAL A 87 12.45 10.27 -1.07
N ASP A 88 13.72 9.95 -1.04
CA ASP A 88 14.76 10.79 -0.49
C ASP A 88 15.31 11.73 -1.56
N PHE A 89 15.34 13.02 -1.23
CA PHE A 89 15.93 14.10 -2.03
C PHE A 89 17.26 14.48 -1.42
N TRP A 90 18.36 14.10 -2.06
CA TRP A 90 19.71 14.31 -1.56
C TRP A 90 20.29 15.60 -2.10
N LEU A 91 20.81 16.43 -1.20
CA LEU A 91 21.52 17.64 -1.57
C LEU A 91 22.93 17.33 -2.06
N SER A 92 23.47 18.18 -2.95
CA SER A 92 24.85 18.08 -3.42
C SER A 92 25.88 18.35 -2.29
N ALA A 93 25.51 19.18 -1.34
CA ALA A 93 26.25 19.50 -0.12
C ALA A 93 25.28 20.10 0.91
N PRO A 94 25.63 20.11 2.22
CA PRO A 94 24.87 20.85 3.22
C PRO A 94 24.70 22.32 2.82
N GLN A 95 23.48 22.85 2.93
CA GLN A 95 23.16 24.23 2.55
C GLN A 95 23.02 25.08 3.80
N PRO A 96 23.38 26.37 3.73
CA PRO A 96 23.22 27.30 4.86
C PRO A 96 21.77 27.73 5.08
N ASP A 97 20.96 27.70 4.02
CA ASP A 97 19.56 28.09 4.01
C ASP A 97 18.63 26.91 3.75
N THR A 98 17.36 27.06 4.13
CA THR A 98 16.33 26.04 3.87
C THR A 98 16.10 25.85 2.37
N VAL A 99 16.20 24.62 1.89
CA VAL A 99 15.83 24.25 0.52
C VAL A 99 14.38 23.78 0.53
N ALA A 100 13.52 24.49 -0.22
CA ALA A 100 12.11 24.17 -0.34
C ALA A 100 11.83 23.42 -1.65
N LEU A 101 11.17 22.28 -1.55
CA LEU A 101 10.63 21.53 -2.68
C LEU A 101 9.11 21.73 -2.70
N PRO A 102 8.55 22.31 -3.77
CA PRO A 102 7.10 22.52 -3.87
C PRO A 102 6.34 21.20 -4.01
N ALA A 103 5.09 21.20 -3.57
CA ALA A 103 4.17 20.12 -3.87
C ALA A 103 4.04 19.93 -5.40
N GLY A 104 3.91 18.66 -5.84
CA GLY A 104 3.86 18.35 -7.27
C GLY A 104 5.23 18.31 -7.95
N THR A 105 6.34 18.34 -7.19
CA THR A 105 7.68 18.10 -7.74
C THR A 105 7.74 16.70 -8.35
N GLU A 106 8.07 16.62 -9.64
CA GLU A 106 8.06 15.36 -10.39
C GLU A 106 9.40 14.63 -10.31
N VAL A 107 9.31 13.33 -10.00
CA VAL A 107 10.41 12.36 -10.06
C VAL A 107 9.99 11.17 -10.92
N THR A 108 10.95 10.51 -11.56
CA THR A 108 10.64 9.39 -12.47
C THR A 108 11.58 8.21 -12.28
N THR A 109 11.15 7.05 -12.76
CA THR A 109 12.07 5.96 -13.04
C THR A 109 12.98 6.31 -14.20
N ALA A 110 14.15 5.67 -14.29
CA ALA A 110 14.97 5.77 -15.50
C ALA A 110 14.18 5.21 -16.69
N ALA A 111 14.21 5.90 -17.83
CA ALA A 111 13.63 5.39 -19.07
C ALA A 111 14.46 4.19 -19.57
N GLY A 112 13.80 3.07 -19.81
CA GLY A 112 14.41 1.92 -20.50
C GLY A 112 14.22 2.03 -22.01
N ASP A 113 14.94 1.20 -22.78
CA ASP A 113 14.84 1.18 -24.26
C ASP A 113 13.43 0.78 -24.77
N THR A 114 12.61 0.15 -23.92
CA THR A 114 11.29 -0.40 -24.26
C THR A 114 10.18 0.04 -23.31
N GLU A 115 10.49 0.68 -22.17
CA GLU A 115 9.52 1.07 -21.15
C GLU A 115 9.49 2.60 -20.99
N GLU A 116 8.28 3.16 -20.97
CA GLU A 116 8.07 4.57 -20.65
C GLU A 116 8.41 4.83 -19.18
N ALA A 117 9.03 5.98 -18.90
CA ALA A 117 9.34 6.39 -17.54
C ALA A 117 8.06 6.58 -16.71
N VAL A 118 8.01 5.96 -15.55
CA VAL A 118 6.88 6.10 -14.61
C VAL A 118 7.08 7.38 -13.81
N VAL A 119 6.10 8.29 -13.89
CA VAL A 119 6.15 9.61 -13.24
C VAL A 119 5.48 9.55 -11.88
N PHE A 120 6.16 10.11 -10.87
CA PHE A 120 5.63 10.34 -9.54
C PHE A 120 5.69 11.83 -9.21
N ALA A 121 4.76 12.31 -8.40
CA ALA A 121 4.74 13.68 -7.91
C ALA A 121 4.69 13.72 -6.38
N THR A 122 5.39 14.69 -5.76
CA THR A 122 5.35 14.89 -4.31
C THR A 122 3.94 15.29 -3.87
N THR A 123 3.46 14.68 -2.78
CA THR A 123 2.10 14.93 -2.23
C THR A 123 1.99 16.23 -1.44
N GLY A 124 3.12 16.83 -1.08
CA GLY A 124 3.18 18.05 -0.30
C GLY A 124 4.49 18.79 -0.50
N GLU A 125 4.62 19.92 0.20
CA GLU A 125 5.85 20.71 0.23
C GLU A 125 6.85 20.09 1.23
N LEU A 126 8.13 20.03 0.84
CA LEU A 126 9.22 19.57 1.70
C LEU A 126 10.19 20.72 1.96
N HIS A 127 10.45 20.99 3.22
CA HIS A 127 11.47 21.94 3.67
C HIS A 127 12.68 21.18 4.22
N ILE A 128 13.79 21.21 3.50
CA ILE A 128 15.06 20.67 3.96
C ILE A 128 15.76 21.76 4.76
N VAL A 129 15.63 21.66 6.09
CA VAL A 129 16.11 22.67 7.02
C VAL A 129 17.57 22.40 7.37
N PRO A 130 18.48 23.39 7.30
CA PRO A 130 19.86 23.21 7.72
C PRO A 130 19.94 22.90 9.22
N SER A 131 20.91 22.09 9.60
CA SER A 131 21.14 21.73 11.00
C SER A 131 22.61 21.74 11.34
N GLU A 132 22.87 22.00 12.60
CA GLU A 132 24.19 21.91 13.23
C GLU A 132 24.04 21.41 14.67
N LEU A 133 25.09 20.83 15.22
CA LEU A 133 25.09 20.44 16.63
C LEU A 133 25.31 21.63 17.55
N THR A 134 24.32 21.91 18.39
CA THR A 134 24.41 23.02 19.38
C THR A 134 24.57 22.52 20.80
N ARG A 135 24.11 21.32 21.12
CA ARG A 135 24.17 20.69 22.44
C ARG A 135 24.46 19.20 22.34
N LEU A 136 25.23 18.70 23.28
CA LEU A 136 25.45 17.27 23.49
C LEU A 136 25.18 16.95 24.95
N LEU A 137 24.21 16.03 25.19
CA LEU A 137 23.89 15.59 26.55
C LEU A 137 24.08 14.10 26.68
N THR A 138 24.57 13.62 27.82
CA THR A 138 24.52 12.22 28.21
C THR A 138 23.37 12.02 29.19
N ALA A 139 22.54 10.99 28.93
CA ALA A 139 21.38 10.65 29.75
C ALA A 139 21.45 9.18 30.15
N PRO A 140 21.91 8.87 31.37
CA PRO A 140 21.87 7.52 31.88
C PRO A 140 20.42 7.06 32.09
N ARG A 141 20.18 5.76 32.05
CA ARG A 141 18.84 5.18 32.31
C ARG A 141 18.24 5.67 33.64
N THR A 142 19.08 5.71 34.65
CA THR A 142 18.74 6.19 36.01
C THR A 142 19.72 7.28 36.40
N GLY A 143 19.26 8.53 36.49
CA GLY A 143 20.09 9.65 36.86
C GLY A 143 19.74 10.94 36.13
N GLU A 144 20.51 12.00 36.41
CA GLU A 144 20.31 13.29 35.76
C GLU A 144 21.08 13.35 34.43
N GLN A 145 20.51 14.09 33.49
CA GLN A 145 21.19 14.41 32.23
C GLN A 145 22.37 15.34 32.47
N THR A 146 23.47 15.08 31.81
CA THR A 146 24.69 15.93 31.94
C THR A 146 25.00 16.59 30.61
N ASP A 147 25.14 17.92 30.63
CA ASP A 147 25.57 18.67 29.43
C ASP A 147 27.09 18.48 29.22
N ARG A 148 27.45 17.99 28.06
CA ARG A 148 28.81 17.70 27.60
C ARG A 148 29.30 18.68 26.52
N THR A 149 28.54 19.72 26.23
CA THR A 149 28.82 20.63 25.13
C THR A 149 30.17 21.33 25.28
N ALA A 150 30.54 21.72 26.51
CA ALA A 150 31.82 22.36 26.78
C ALA A 150 32.99 21.37 26.58
N GLU A 151 32.85 20.14 27.07
CA GLU A 151 33.87 19.10 26.93
C GLU A 151 34.07 18.73 25.44
N LEU A 152 32.99 18.71 24.64
CA LEU A 152 33.06 18.51 23.20
C LEU A 152 33.82 19.63 22.49
N ALA A 153 33.54 20.89 22.86
CA ALA A 153 34.26 22.03 22.29
C ALA A 153 35.76 22.02 22.61
N GLU A 154 36.15 21.46 23.76
CA GLU A 154 37.54 21.25 24.18
C GLU A 154 38.16 19.95 23.62
N ARG A 155 37.43 19.20 22.81
CA ARG A 155 37.85 17.92 22.23
C ARG A 155 38.30 16.87 23.24
N ARG A 156 37.61 16.82 24.40
CA ARG A 156 37.86 15.82 25.41
C ARG A 156 37.14 14.53 25.07
N ASP A 157 37.66 13.41 25.54
CA ASP A 157 36.99 12.11 25.43
C ASP A 157 35.74 12.10 26.33
N ILE A 158 34.56 12.03 25.71
CA ILE A 158 33.26 12.05 26.38
C ILE A 158 32.69 10.61 26.35
N PRO A 159 32.46 9.97 27.50
CA PRO A 159 31.76 8.70 27.52
C PRO A 159 30.32 8.89 27.04
N CYS A 160 29.90 8.10 26.05
CA CYS A 160 28.55 8.21 25.47
C CYS A 160 27.45 7.75 26.43
N PHE A 161 27.77 6.76 27.27
CA PHE A 161 26.87 6.08 28.19
C PHE A 161 27.50 5.99 29.59
N GLN A 162 26.87 5.27 30.51
CA GLN A 162 27.52 4.93 31.80
C GLN A 162 28.78 4.10 31.58
N ALA A 163 29.68 4.01 32.60
CA ALA A 163 30.93 3.26 32.50
C ALA A 163 30.70 1.82 32.03
N THR A 164 29.65 1.16 32.54
CA THR A 164 29.09 -0.07 32.01
C THR A 164 27.74 0.29 31.39
N PRO A 165 27.61 0.29 30.05
CA PRO A 165 26.37 0.67 29.40
C PRO A 165 25.19 -0.22 29.77
N GLU A 166 24.04 0.40 30.05
CA GLU A 166 22.79 -0.31 30.34
C GLU A 166 21.73 0.03 29.27
N PRO A 167 20.83 -0.90 28.97
CA PRO A 167 19.68 -0.61 28.11
C PRO A 167 18.87 0.58 28.66
N GLY A 168 18.70 1.61 27.86
CA GLY A 168 18.06 2.86 28.24
C GLY A 168 19.02 4.05 28.35
N ASP A 169 20.33 3.84 28.47
CA ASP A 169 21.31 4.90 28.36
C ASP A 169 21.24 5.58 26.98
N ALA A 170 21.43 6.88 26.93
CA ALA A 170 21.30 7.61 25.68
C ALA A 170 22.30 8.78 25.58
N LEU A 171 22.72 9.04 24.34
CA LEU A 171 23.43 10.24 23.93
C LEU A 171 22.48 11.14 23.13
N LEU A 172 22.25 12.37 23.57
CA LEU A 172 21.32 13.32 22.99
C LEU A 172 22.04 14.40 22.20
N PHE A 173 21.54 14.70 21.03
CA PHE A 173 22.02 15.72 20.11
C PHE A 173 20.96 16.83 20.00
N GLY A 174 21.29 18.05 20.44
CA GLY A 174 20.41 19.19 20.33
C GLY A 174 20.73 20.01 19.08
N LEU A 175 19.72 20.25 18.26
CA LEU A 175 19.77 21.04 17.04
C LEU A 175 19.13 22.41 17.27
N PRO A 176 19.51 23.49 16.54
CA PRO A 176 18.95 24.82 16.71
C PRO A 176 17.41 24.84 16.55
N THR A 177 16.92 24.06 15.61
CA THR A 177 15.50 23.97 15.28
C THR A 177 15.09 22.52 15.05
N ALA A 178 13.78 22.26 14.92
CA ALA A 178 13.28 20.98 14.45
C ALA A 178 13.59 20.80 12.97
N VAL A 179 13.90 19.56 12.57
CA VAL A 179 14.22 19.16 11.19
C VAL A 179 13.29 18.01 10.74
N PRO A 180 11.96 18.21 10.75
CA PRO A 180 11.02 17.15 10.37
C PRO A 180 11.22 16.74 8.91
N ARG A 181 11.15 15.44 8.65
CA ARG A 181 11.34 14.84 7.30
C ARG A 181 12.73 15.09 6.69
N CYS A 182 13.70 15.63 7.43
CA CYS A 182 15.06 15.80 6.94
C CYS A 182 15.88 14.52 7.08
N VAL A 183 16.85 14.37 6.18
CA VAL A 183 17.91 13.37 6.29
C VAL A 183 19.13 14.04 6.87
N VAL A 184 19.51 13.60 8.05
CA VAL A 184 20.58 14.21 8.85
C VAL A 184 21.73 13.24 8.97
N VAL A 185 22.96 13.74 8.80
CA VAL A 185 24.18 13.01 9.10
C VAL A 185 24.67 13.39 10.47
N VAL A 186 24.90 12.39 11.30
CA VAL A 186 25.62 12.53 12.58
C VAL A 186 27.01 11.95 12.37
N ARG A 187 28.01 12.83 12.31
CA ARG A 187 29.42 12.45 12.18
C ARG A 187 30.07 12.44 13.57
N LEU A 188 30.71 11.35 13.90
CA LEU A 188 31.29 11.11 15.21
C LEU A 188 32.75 10.64 15.08
N ASP A 189 33.64 11.24 15.87
CA ASP A 189 34.95 10.65 16.16
C ASP A 189 34.79 9.80 17.42
N SER A 190 34.33 8.56 17.21
CA SER A 190 34.02 7.61 18.27
C SER A 190 35.02 6.47 18.32
N GLN A 191 35.26 5.97 19.53
CA GLN A 191 36.10 4.80 19.77
C GLN A 191 35.59 4.00 20.96
N VAL A 192 35.78 2.68 20.93
CA VAL A 192 35.49 1.80 22.05
C VAL A 192 36.79 1.20 22.56
N GLN A 193 36.92 1.11 23.89
CA GLN A 193 38.01 0.37 24.53
C GLN A 193 37.52 -1.05 24.84
N GLY A 194 38.28 -2.07 24.42
CA GLY A 194 37.89 -3.47 24.64
C GLY A 194 37.08 -4.09 23.49
N VAL A 195 36.16 -4.99 23.84
CA VAL A 195 35.29 -5.65 22.88
C VAL A 195 34.10 -4.74 22.56
N GLY A 196 33.99 -4.32 21.31
CA GLY A 196 32.84 -3.56 20.81
C GLY A 196 31.62 -4.42 20.53
N VAL A 197 30.66 -3.83 19.83
CA VAL A 197 29.42 -4.50 19.39
C VAL A 197 29.54 -4.99 17.95
N ASP A 198 28.61 -5.83 17.51
CA ASP A 198 28.53 -6.23 16.10
C ASP A 198 28.16 -5.00 15.24
N PRO A 199 29.04 -4.59 14.30
CA PRO A 199 28.79 -3.44 13.44
C PRO A 199 27.55 -3.58 12.54
N ARG A 200 27.12 -4.81 12.26
CA ARG A 200 25.96 -5.08 11.39
C ARG A 200 24.64 -4.95 12.14
N GLN A 201 24.67 -5.14 13.45
CA GLN A 201 23.49 -5.15 14.29
C GLN A 201 23.82 -4.58 15.68
N PRO A 202 24.19 -3.28 15.78
CA PRO A 202 24.52 -2.68 17.06
C PRO A 202 23.26 -2.61 17.94
N PRO A 203 23.37 -2.80 19.28
CA PRO A 203 22.25 -2.69 20.21
C PRO A 203 21.90 -1.20 20.47
N LEU A 204 21.67 -0.47 19.40
CA LEU A 204 21.38 0.97 19.39
C LEU A 204 20.14 1.28 18.58
N VAL A 205 19.41 2.29 19.00
CA VAL A 205 18.30 2.86 18.25
C VAL A 205 18.42 4.38 18.19
N TRP A 206 18.18 4.95 17.02
CA TRP A 206 18.10 6.40 16.83
C TRP A 206 16.64 6.85 16.93
N GLU A 207 16.40 7.91 17.68
CA GLU A 207 15.06 8.42 17.96
C GLU A 207 15.04 9.95 17.90
N ALA A 208 13.90 10.52 17.48
CA ALA A 208 13.63 11.95 17.43
C ALA A 208 12.47 12.31 18.37
N TRP A 209 12.52 13.46 19.01
CA TRP A 209 11.49 13.92 19.94
C TRP A 209 10.35 14.63 19.20
N ASP A 210 9.09 14.16 19.37
CA ASP A 210 7.91 14.74 18.71
C ASP A 210 7.17 15.81 19.52
N GLY A 211 7.68 16.13 20.72
CA GLY A 211 7.04 17.03 21.66
C GLY A 211 6.38 16.34 22.86
N GLY A 212 6.14 15.03 22.77
CA GLY A 212 5.53 14.22 23.84
C GLY A 212 6.23 12.89 24.07
N ARG A 213 6.81 12.30 23.03
CA ARG A 213 7.50 10.99 23.07
C ARG A 213 8.66 10.94 22.08
N TRP A 214 9.51 9.95 22.29
CA TRP A 214 10.56 9.61 21.35
C TRP A 214 9.99 8.72 20.24
N GLN A 215 10.19 9.12 18.99
CA GLN A 215 9.84 8.36 17.79
C GLN A 215 11.10 7.75 17.18
N ARG A 216 11.04 6.49 16.80
CA ARG A 216 12.15 5.80 16.14
C ARG A 216 12.41 6.45 14.78
N CYS A 217 13.69 6.74 14.52
CA CYS A 217 14.18 7.13 13.21
C CYS A 217 14.59 5.90 12.42
N GLU A 218 14.39 5.90 11.12
CA GLU A 218 15.08 4.97 10.26
C GLU A 218 16.53 5.40 10.10
N THR A 219 17.43 4.43 10.15
CA THR A 219 18.86 4.66 9.94
C THR A 219 19.26 4.13 8.57
N GLY A 220 19.97 4.97 7.82
CA GLY A 220 20.69 4.54 6.62
C GLY A 220 22.02 3.86 6.99
N ASP A 221 23.06 4.18 6.24
CA ASP A 221 24.40 3.65 6.50
C ASP A 221 24.94 4.13 7.85
N ASP A 222 25.41 3.20 8.67
CA ASP A 222 26.18 3.43 9.89
C ASP A 222 27.63 2.97 9.68
N THR A 223 28.50 3.92 9.36
CA THR A 223 29.94 3.63 9.19
C THR A 223 30.71 3.64 10.50
N THR A 224 30.07 4.06 11.62
CA THR A 224 30.66 3.96 12.96
C THR A 224 30.67 2.55 13.48
N GLY A 225 29.82 1.68 12.90
CA GLY A 225 29.66 0.30 13.33
C GLY A 225 29.16 0.18 14.77
N GLY A 226 28.18 1.00 15.14
CA GLY A 226 27.66 1.08 16.51
C GLY A 226 28.61 1.81 17.44
N LEU A 227 29.14 2.96 17.07
CA LEU A 227 30.07 3.79 17.83
C LEU A 227 31.44 3.13 18.12
N ASN A 228 31.78 2.04 17.44
CA ASN A 228 33.04 1.33 17.62
C ASN A 228 34.25 2.09 17.06
N ARG A 229 34.03 2.96 16.08
CA ARG A 229 35.08 3.67 15.33
C ARG A 229 34.56 5.02 14.79
N PRO A 230 35.46 5.93 14.38
CA PRO A 230 35.05 7.15 13.70
C PRO A 230 34.24 6.86 12.42
N GLY A 231 33.18 7.65 12.21
CA GLY A 231 32.31 7.47 11.07
C GLY A 231 31.08 8.39 11.09
N GLU A 232 30.11 8.03 10.25
CA GLU A 232 28.87 8.76 10.06
C GLU A 232 27.68 7.82 10.19
N VAL A 233 26.58 8.37 10.73
CA VAL A 233 25.29 7.70 10.77
C VAL A 233 24.28 8.57 10.04
N ILE A 234 23.60 8.00 9.04
CA ILE A 234 22.50 8.66 8.33
C ILE A 234 21.22 8.40 9.09
N VAL A 235 20.51 9.46 9.47
CA VAL A 235 19.28 9.40 10.26
C VAL A 235 18.15 10.07 9.48
N HIS A 236 17.10 9.33 9.17
CA HIS A 236 15.87 9.84 8.56
C HIS A 236 14.93 10.28 9.68
N VAL A 237 14.72 11.59 9.78
CA VAL A 237 13.95 12.18 10.87
C VAL A 237 12.45 12.15 10.57
N PRO A 238 11.61 11.58 11.47
CA PRO A 238 10.16 11.51 11.27
C PRO A 238 9.51 12.89 11.12
N SER A 239 8.36 12.94 10.47
CA SER A 239 7.56 14.16 10.27
C SER A 239 7.09 14.82 11.56
N GLY A 240 7.00 14.05 12.66
CA GLY A 240 6.57 14.53 13.97
C GLY A 240 7.65 15.30 14.77
N HIS A 241 8.90 15.36 14.31
CA HIS A 241 9.99 15.99 15.06
C HIS A 241 9.71 17.45 15.42
N ARG A 242 9.85 17.82 16.71
CA ARG A 242 9.55 19.16 17.22
C ARG A 242 10.59 19.63 18.22
N ALA A 243 10.89 20.94 18.17
CA ALA A 243 11.75 21.58 19.16
C ALA A 243 11.05 21.66 20.53
N SER A 244 11.73 21.18 21.56
CA SER A 244 11.20 21.06 22.92
C SER A 244 12.27 21.35 23.96
N LEU A 245 11.85 21.64 25.20
CA LEU A 245 12.72 21.87 26.33
C LEU A 245 13.15 20.54 26.96
N ILE A 246 14.43 20.18 26.79
CA ILE A 246 15.06 19.04 27.46
C ILE A 246 16.38 19.49 28.04
N GLY A 247 16.71 19.06 29.26
CA GLY A 247 17.95 19.50 29.97
C GLY A 247 18.08 21.00 30.12
N GLY A 248 16.96 21.73 30.27
CA GLY A 248 16.94 23.18 30.39
C GLY A 248 17.17 23.95 29.09
N THR A 249 17.33 23.28 27.96
CA THR A 249 17.59 23.92 26.65
C THR A 249 16.48 23.58 25.66
N ARG A 250 16.00 24.59 24.93
CA ARG A 250 15.05 24.38 23.82
C ARG A 250 15.80 24.06 22.54
N ALA A 251 15.61 22.84 22.02
CA ALA A 251 16.28 22.37 20.81
C ALA A 251 15.42 21.33 20.07
N GLY A 252 15.75 21.02 18.81
CA GLY A 252 15.30 19.85 18.12
C GLY A 252 16.15 18.65 18.58
N TRP A 253 15.54 17.70 19.29
CA TRP A 253 16.31 16.66 19.95
C TRP A 253 16.30 15.36 19.17
N LEU A 254 17.50 14.85 18.87
CA LEU A 254 17.75 13.47 18.42
C LEU A 254 18.47 12.73 19.55
N ARG A 255 18.31 11.43 19.63
CA ARG A 255 19.10 10.59 20.54
C ARG A 255 19.50 9.27 19.93
N CYS A 256 20.69 8.79 20.33
CA CYS A 256 21.12 7.43 20.18
C CYS A 256 20.95 6.72 21.54
N ARG A 257 20.11 5.69 21.60
CA ARG A 257 19.78 4.98 22.85
C ARG A 257 20.19 3.52 22.78
N VAL A 258 20.78 3.02 23.86
CA VAL A 258 21.13 1.61 24.04
C VAL A 258 19.86 0.77 24.19
N THR A 259 19.74 -0.30 23.44
CA THR A 259 18.65 -1.28 23.53
C THR A 259 19.08 -2.54 24.27
N GLU A 260 18.12 -3.35 24.70
CA GLU A 260 18.41 -4.69 25.20
C GLU A 260 19.07 -5.52 24.07
N PRO A 261 20.22 -6.18 24.34
CA PRO A 261 20.85 -7.02 23.34
C PRO A 261 20.01 -8.28 23.08
N GLU A 262 20.00 -8.72 21.83
CA GLU A 262 19.40 -10.02 21.49
C GLU A 262 20.23 -11.17 22.09
N PRO A 263 19.63 -12.36 22.34
CA PRO A 263 20.38 -13.52 22.84
C PRO A 263 21.55 -13.89 21.93
N GLY A 264 22.77 -13.76 22.47
CA GLY A 264 24.02 -14.01 21.73
C GLY A 264 24.58 -12.81 20.97
N GLN A 265 23.93 -11.67 21.03
CA GLN A 265 24.45 -10.42 20.48
C GLN A 265 25.56 -9.87 21.39
N PRO A 266 26.74 -9.50 20.84
CA PRO A 266 27.77 -8.81 21.59
C PRO A 266 27.24 -7.47 22.15
N PHE A 267 27.62 -7.18 23.38
CA PHE A 267 27.22 -5.95 24.07
C PHE A 267 28.45 -5.18 24.53
N TYR A 268 28.31 -3.88 24.74
CA TYR A 268 29.40 -3.03 25.23
C TYR A 268 29.90 -3.50 26.59
N SER A 269 31.20 -3.79 26.70
CA SER A 269 31.86 -4.02 27.99
C SER A 269 32.21 -2.73 28.71
N GLU A 270 32.51 -1.67 27.94
CA GLU A 270 32.80 -0.31 28.39
C GLU A 270 32.10 0.70 27.47
N SER A 271 31.83 1.89 28.00
CA SER A 271 31.20 2.97 27.23
C SER A 271 32.08 3.38 26.06
N PRO A 272 31.53 3.44 24.81
CA PRO A 272 32.23 4.15 23.76
C PRO A 272 32.45 5.62 24.15
N THR A 273 33.53 6.20 23.66
CA THR A 273 33.86 7.62 23.86
C THR A 273 33.78 8.38 22.55
N VAL A 274 33.34 9.63 22.61
CA VAL A 274 33.28 10.55 21.47
C VAL A 274 34.12 11.76 21.77
N ARG A 275 35.00 12.16 20.84
CA ARG A 275 35.88 13.31 20.94
C ARG A 275 35.41 14.48 20.07
N GLU A 276 34.86 14.19 18.93
CA GLU A 276 34.25 15.17 18.02
C GLU A 276 32.89 14.69 17.57
N ALA A 277 31.92 15.59 17.50
CA ALA A 277 30.61 15.34 16.96
C ALA A 277 30.16 16.52 16.11
N SER A 278 29.58 16.25 14.98
CA SER A 278 28.90 17.24 14.13
C SER A 278 27.63 16.67 13.54
N VAL A 279 26.67 17.55 13.31
CA VAL A 279 25.38 17.18 12.72
C VAL A 279 25.08 18.14 11.59
N PHE A 280 24.66 17.63 10.44
CA PHE A 280 24.27 18.45 9.30
C PHE A 280 23.23 17.76 8.44
N THR A 281 22.37 18.55 7.80
CA THR A 281 21.32 18.05 6.93
C THR A 281 21.85 17.87 5.51
N ILE A 282 21.61 16.70 4.91
CA ILE A 282 22.03 16.36 3.54
C ILE A 282 20.87 16.03 2.61
N GLY A 283 19.64 16.12 3.08
CA GLY A 283 18.48 15.78 2.28
C GLY A 283 17.19 15.81 3.07
N GLY A 284 16.13 15.32 2.45
CA GLY A 284 14.83 15.15 3.09
C GLY A 284 14.00 14.09 2.38
N THR A 285 13.06 13.51 3.12
CA THR A 285 12.18 12.43 2.66
C THR A 285 10.78 12.96 2.46
N MET A 286 10.17 12.66 1.29
CA MET A 286 8.80 13.05 0.99
C MET A 286 8.05 11.92 0.33
N THR A 287 6.78 11.80 0.69
CA THR A 287 5.85 10.89 0.02
C THR A 287 5.56 11.36 -1.40
N VAL A 288 5.68 10.47 -2.37
CA VAL A 288 5.33 10.70 -3.77
C VAL A 288 4.26 9.72 -4.20
N GLU A 289 3.43 10.14 -5.14
CA GLU A 289 2.37 9.31 -5.73
C GLU A 289 2.57 9.17 -7.24
N HIS A 290 2.27 7.99 -7.78
CA HIS A 290 2.23 7.75 -9.22
C HIS A 290 1.07 8.52 -9.85
N ALA A 291 1.24 9.83 -9.97
CA ALA A 291 0.27 10.74 -10.55
C ALA A 291 0.98 11.88 -11.26
N GLU A 292 0.46 12.25 -12.40
CA GLU A 292 0.85 13.46 -13.15
C GLU A 292 -0.28 14.48 -13.04
N THR A 293 0.04 15.72 -12.71
CA THR A 293 -0.93 16.82 -12.74
C THR A 293 -0.95 17.44 -14.14
N VAL A 294 -2.10 17.38 -14.80
CA VAL A 294 -2.30 17.96 -16.11
C VAL A 294 -3.19 19.19 -15.97
N THR A 295 -2.79 20.28 -16.63
CA THR A 295 -3.48 21.57 -16.54
C THR A 295 -3.96 22.04 -17.88
N ASP A 296 -5.04 22.85 -17.86
CA ASP A 296 -5.61 23.59 -18.99
C ASP A 296 -5.96 22.72 -20.21
N VAL A 297 -6.66 21.62 -19.98
CA VAL A 297 -7.04 20.68 -21.04
C VAL A 297 -8.43 21.04 -21.60
N PRO A 298 -8.53 21.39 -22.88
CA PRO A 298 -9.82 21.66 -23.49
C PRO A 298 -10.65 20.39 -23.63
N LEU A 299 -11.91 20.41 -23.18
CA LEU A 299 -12.86 19.31 -23.37
C LEU A 299 -13.68 19.49 -24.63
N GLY A 300 -14.06 20.74 -24.97
CA GLY A 300 -14.87 21.03 -26.14
C GLY A 300 -15.68 22.31 -26.00
N THR A 301 -16.71 22.44 -26.84
CA THR A 301 -17.63 23.57 -26.86
C THR A 301 -19.05 23.07 -26.62
N SER A 302 -19.79 23.76 -25.75
CA SER A 302 -21.18 23.43 -25.44
C SER A 302 -22.12 23.70 -26.61
N GLU A 303 -23.01 22.76 -26.87
CA GLU A 303 -24.13 22.93 -27.81
C GLU A 303 -25.34 23.62 -27.16
N GLY A 304 -25.31 23.89 -25.85
CA GLY A 304 -26.42 24.47 -25.09
C GLY A 304 -27.57 23.51 -24.83
N VAL A 305 -27.33 22.20 -24.92
CA VAL A 305 -28.35 21.16 -24.67
C VAL A 305 -27.99 20.41 -23.36
N ALA A 306 -29.01 19.90 -22.69
CA ALA A 306 -28.80 19.11 -21.48
C ALA A 306 -28.23 17.72 -21.79
N GLY A 307 -27.53 17.13 -20.83
CA GLY A 307 -26.99 15.77 -20.95
C GLY A 307 -25.78 15.61 -21.86
N GLN A 308 -25.11 16.73 -22.20
CA GLN A 308 -23.88 16.69 -23.01
C GLN A 308 -22.79 15.89 -22.32
N ARG A 309 -21.94 15.21 -23.11
CA ARG A 309 -20.82 14.43 -22.64
C ARG A 309 -19.56 14.82 -23.39
N PHE A 310 -18.45 14.88 -22.66
CA PHE A 310 -17.13 15.19 -23.20
C PHE A 310 -16.11 14.21 -22.64
N ARG A 311 -15.08 13.89 -23.41
CA ARG A 311 -14.08 12.89 -23.01
C ARG A 311 -12.68 13.48 -23.01
N LEU A 312 -11.92 13.19 -21.95
CA LEU A 312 -10.49 13.50 -21.89
C LEU A 312 -9.69 12.61 -22.84
N GLY A 313 -8.64 13.19 -23.42
CA GLY A 313 -7.71 12.44 -24.27
C GLY A 313 -6.76 11.51 -23.48
N ARG A 314 -6.56 11.76 -22.18
CA ARG A 314 -5.65 10.99 -21.32
C ARG A 314 -6.36 10.55 -20.02
N PRO A 315 -7.16 9.48 -20.08
CA PRO A 315 -7.66 8.80 -18.88
C PRO A 315 -6.54 7.94 -18.26
N PRO A 316 -6.70 7.44 -17.01
CA PRO A 316 -7.82 7.69 -16.09
C PRO A 316 -7.73 9.03 -15.36
N VAL A 317 -8.81 9.41 -14.68
CA VAL A 317 -8.83 10.56 -13.75
C VAL A 317 -8.73 10.04 -12.33
N LEU A 318 -7.71 10.46 -11.59
CA LEU A 318 -7.59 10.10 -10.17
C LEU A 318 -8.50 11.02 -9.35
N LEU A 319 -9.35 10.42 -8.52
CA LEU A 319 -10.31 11.12 -7.65
C LEU A 319 -9.87 11.13 -6.18
N ASP A 320 -8.86 10.34 -5.82
CA ASP A 320 -8.20 10.35 -4.53
C ASP A 320 -7.40 11.65 -4.36
N GLY A 321 -7.77 12.45 -3.37
CA GLY A 321 -7.21 13.77 -3.12
C GLY A 321 -8.07 14.90 -3.69
N GLU A 322 -7.47 15.82 -4.45
CA GLU A 322 -8.20 16.94 -5.02
C GLU A 322 -8.99 16.55 -6.28
N PRO A 323 -10.32 16.82 -6.32
CA PRO A 323 -11.14 16.52 -7.49
C PRO A 323 -10.72 17.37 -8.71
N PRO A 324 -10.99 16.92 -9.94
CA PRO A 324 -10.71 17.68 -11.13
C PRO A 324 -11.46 19.03 -11.12
N VAL A 325 -10.77 20.08 -11.54
CA VAL A 325 -11.32 21.43 -11.63
C VAL A 325 -11.86 21.64 -13.04
N VAL A 326 -13.19 21.63 -13.17
CA VAL A 326 -13.89 21.84 -14.45
C VAL A 326 -14.36 23.29 -14.54
N GLU A 327 -14.12 23.91 -15.68
CA GLU A 327 -14.48 25.30 -15.91
C GLU A 327 -15.20 25.48 -17.27
N VAL A 328 -16.23 26.31 -17.24
CA VAL A 328 -17.01 26.70 -18.43
C VAL A 328 -16.87 28.19 -18.64
N SER A 329 -16.61 28.61 -19.88
CA SER A 329 -16.48 30.03 -20.21
C SER A 329 -17.85 30.74 -20.15
N SER A 330 -17.84 31.96 -19.60
CA SER A 330 -18.99 32.87 -19.55
C SER A 330 -18.57 34.28 -20.00
N ALA A 331 -19.50 35.22 -20.00
CA ALA A 331 -19.19 36.62 -20.29
C ALA A 331 -18.24 37.24 -19.28
N ASP A 332 -18.30 36.78 -18.03
CA ASP A 332 -17.50 37.28 -16.90
C ASP A 332 -16.20 36.49 -16.68
N GLY A 333 -15.85 35.59 -17.58
CA GLY A 333 -14.67 34.73 -17.49
C GLY A 333 -14.99 33.25 -17.27
N TRP A 334 -14.04 32.53 -16.71
CA TRP A 334 -14.19 31.10 -16.43
C TRP A 334 -14.98 30.88 -15.14
N GLN A 335 -16.00 30.03 -15.19
CA GLN A 335 -16.83 29.66 -14.05
C GLN A 335 -16.57 28.21 -13.69
N ARG A 336 -16.25 27.96 -12.41
CA ARG A 336 -16.00 26.62 -11.88
C ARG A 336 -17.32 25.84 -11.76
N TRP A 337 -17.26 24.56 -12.15
CA TRP A 337 -18.31 23.56 -11.98
C TRP A 337 -17.86 22.51 -10.98
N GLU A 338 -18.76 22.15 -10.09
CA GLU A 338 -18.49 21.19 -9.02
C GLU A 338 -18.69 19.75 -9.52
N VAL A 339 -17.72 18.89 -9.21
CA VAL A 339 -17.81 17.46 -9.54
C VAL A 339 -18.68 16.76 -8.50
N VAL A 340 -19.74 16.10 -8.96
CA VAL A 340 -20.69 15.35 -8.11
C VAL A 340 -20.76 13.89 -8.55
N GLU A 341 -21.10 12.99 -7.62
CA GLU A 341 -21.30 11.57 -7.93
C GLU A 341 -22.55 11.34 -8.77
N HIS A 342 -23.63 12.08 -8.46
CA HIS A 342 -24.90 11.98 -9.18
C HIS A 342 -25.68 13.31 -9.12
N PHE A 343 -26.58 13.53 -10.09
CA PHE A 343 -27.38 14.75 -10.18
C PHE A 343 -28.69 14.71 -9.36
N GLY A 344 -28.95 13.66 -8.59
CA GLY A 344 -30.22 13.45 -7.86
C GLY A 344 -30.56 14.56 -6.86
N ARG A 345 -29.54 15.23 -6.31
CA ARG A 345 -29.71 16.35 -5.35
C ARG A 345 -29.47 17.72 -5.97
N SER A 346 -29.17 17.80 -7.26
CA SER A 346 -28.86 19.05 -7.93
C SER A 346 -30.12 19.84 -8.25
N GLY A 347 -30.12 21.12 -7.89
CA GLY A 347 -31.13 22.11 -8.31
C GLY A 347 -30.88 22.64 -9.73
N PRO A 348 -31.86 23.31 -10.36
CA PRO A 348 -31.77 23.73 -11.75
C PRO A 348 -30.59 24.67 -12.10
N GLU A 349 -30.14 25.46 -11.13
CA GLU A 349 -29.07 26.45 -11.27
C GLU A 349 -27.71 25.96 -10.81
N ASP A 350 -27.63 24.74 -10.24
CA ASP A 350 -26.39 24.20 -9.69
C ASP A 350 -25.43 23.82 -10.82
N ARG A 351 -24.21 24.34 -10.76
CA ARG A 351 -23.14 24.09 -11.73
C ARG A 351 -22.42 22.80 -11.40
N HIS A 352 -23.07 21.69 -11.67
CA HIS A 352 -22.57 20.37 -11.37
C HIS A 352 -22.14 19.62 -12.64
N VAL A 353 -21.14 18.78 -12.52
CA VAL A 353 -20.65 17.89 -13.56
C VAL A 353 -20.30 16.54 -12.94
N ARG A 354 -20.55 15.46 -13.64
CA ARG A 354 -20.15 14.11 -13.23
C ARG A 354 -18.96 13.66 -14.06
N VAL A 355 -18.01 12.99 -13.43
CA VAL A 355 -16.86 12.39 -14.11
C VAL A 355 -16.86 10.86 -13.90
N ASP A 356 -16.64 10.14 -14.99
CA ASP A 356 -16.25 8.74 -14.93
C ASP A 356 -14.71 8.68 -14.88
N ALA A 357 -14.20 8.27 -13.73
CA ALA A 357 -12.77 8.23 -13.43
C ALA A 357 -11.98 7.31 -14.38
N THR A 358 -12.57 6.18 -14.76
CA THR A 358 -11.92 5.16 -15.59
C THR A 358 -11.84 5.57 -17.04
N THR A 359 -12.94 6.11 -17.58
CA THR A 359 -13.04 6.48 -19.01
C THR A 359 -12.64 7.92 -19.29
N GLY A 360 -12.58 8.78 -18.25
CA GLY A 360 -12.37 10.22 -18.40
C GLY A 360 -13.53 10.94 -19.08
N GLU A 361 -14.76 10.38 -19.02
CA GLU A 361 -15.97 11.00 -19.56
C GLU A 361 -16.57 11.98 -18.54
N PHE A 362 -16.78 13.22 -18.97
CA PHE A 362 -17.48 14.26 -18.22
C PHE A 362 -18.90 14.40 -18.74
N SER A 363 -19.89 14.24 -17.86
CA SER A 363 -21.31 14.31 -18.17
C SER A 363 -21.93 15.53 -17.50
N PHE A 364 -22.70 16.32 -18.26
CA PHE A 364 -23.45 17.47 -17.76
C PHE A 364 -24.89 17.07 -17.41
N PRO A 365 -25.59 17.86 -16.55
CA PRO A 365 -26.89 17.49 -16.03
C PRO A 365 -27.93 17.23 -17.12
N PRO A 366 -28.76 16.17 -16.98
CA PRO A 366 -29.87 15.88 -17.88
C PRO A 366 -31.10 16.71 -17.52
N VAL A 367 -32.02 16.82 -18.48
CA VAL A 367 -33.40 17.25 -18.22
C VAL A 367 -34.26 16.00 -18.05
N LEU A 368 -35.04 15.96 -17.00
CA LEU A 368 -35.97 14.87 -16.69
C LEU A 368 -37.41 15.37 -16.75
N ARG A 369 -38.32 14.46 -17.09
CA ARG A 369 -39.76 14.76 -17.03
C ARG A 369 -40.21 14.53 -15.59
N GLU A 370 -40.76 15.58 -14.98
CA GLU A 370 -41.34 15.53 -13.63
C GLU A 370 -42.71 14.82 -13.65
N PRO A 371 -43.22 14.37 -12.49
CA PRO A 371 -44.53 13.71 -12.40
C PRO A 371 -45.70 14.54 -12.92
N ASP A 372 -45.62 15.86 -12.85
CA ASP A 372 -46.62 16.81 -13.37
C ASP A 372 -46.55 17.01 -14.90
N GLY A 373 -45.59 16.34 -15.56
CA GLY A 373 -45.37 16.42 -17.01
C GLY A 373 -44.46 17.55 -17.45
N THR A 374 -44.01 18.43 -16.56
CA THR A 374 -43.03 19.48 -16.85
C THR A 374 -41.63 18.91 -17.06
N LEU A 375 -40.76 19.66 -17.70
CA LEU A 375 -39.36 19.29 -17.86
C LEU A 375 -38.53 20.01 -16.78
N GLY A 376 -37.96 19.26 -15.86
CA GLY A 376 -37.08 19.77 -14.81
C GLY A 376 -35.61 19.52 -15.13
N SER A 377 -34.76 20.55 -15.00
CA SER A 377 -33.32 20.39 -15.09
C SER A 377 -32.76 19.93 -13.76
N ARG A 378 -31.84 18.92 -13.79
CA ARG A 378 -31.12 18.44 -12.62
C ARG A 378 -29.72 19.05 -12.53
N GLY A 379 -29.61 20.33 -12.82
CA GLY A 379 -28.42 21.17 -12.81
C GLY A 379 -28.43 22.18 -13.93
N ALA A 380 -27.53 23.15 -13.88
CA ALA A 380 -27.33 24.15 -14.94
C ALA A 380 -26.86 23.49 -16.23
N VAL A 381 -27.26 24.06 -17.37
CA VAL A 381 -26.78 23.64 -18.68
C VAL A 381 -25.76 24.68 -19.18
N PRO A 382 -24.53 24.25 -19.57
CA PRO A 382 -23.56 25.19 -20.13
C PRO A 382 -24.13 25.93 -21.34
N PRO A 383 -23.98 27.27 -21.43
CA PRO A 383 -24.53 28.07 -22.54
C PRO A 383 -23.99 27.59 -23.89
N LYS A 384 -24.82 27.72 -24.93
CA LYS A 384 -24.39 27.40 -26.30
C LYS A 384 -23.19 28.24 -26.72
N GLY A 385 -22.16 27.56 -27.24
CA GLY A 385 -20.90 28.18 -27.66
C GLY A 385 -19.89 28.41 -26.52
N ALA A 386 -20.26 28.10 -25.25
CA ALA A 386 -19.31 28.17 -24.15
C ALA A 386 -18.22 27.13 -24.30
N ARG A 387 -16.96 27.53 -24.11
CA ARG A 387 -15.81 26.62 -24.08
C ARG A 387 -15.77 25.91 -22.71
N ILE A 388 -15.47 24.62 -22.72
CA ILE A 388 -15.36 23.78 -21.55
C ILE A 388 -13.93 23.29 -21.48
N ARG A 389 -13.30 23.41 -20.29
CA ARG A 389 -11.96 22.87 -20.03
C ARG A 389 -11.89 22.20 -18.66
N VAL A 390 -10.93 21.32 -18.51
CA VAL A 390 -10.45 20.90 -17.20
C VAL A 390 -9.22 21.74 -16.89
N ALA A 391 -9.36 22.66 -15.94
CA ALA A 391 -8.28 23.56 -15.55
C ALA A 391 -7.15 22.80 -14.87
N ARG A 392 -7.48 21.74 -14.12
CA ARG A 392 -6.51 20.85 -13.50
C ARG A 392 -7.15 19.49 -13.20
N TYR A 393 -6.45 18.40 -13.48
CA TYR A 393 -6.78 17.06 -13.03
C TYR A 393 -5.51 16.24 -12.85
N ARG A 394 -5.63 15.13 -12.13
CA ARG A 394 -4.55 14.16 -11.93
C ARG A 394 -4.84 12.92 -12.75
N THR A 395 -3.82 12.39 -13.41
CA THR A 395 -3.86 11.13 -14.18
C THR A 395 -2.68 10.27 -13.80
N GLY A 396 -2.79 8.97 -14.00
CA GLY A 396 -1.80 7.97 -13.60
C GLY A 396 -2.45 6.81 -12.88
N GLY A 397 -1.82 6.34 -11.81
CA GLY A 397 -2.32 5.19 -11.06
C GLY A 397 -2.10 3.86 -11.78
N GLY A 398 -2.66 2.81 -11.21
CA GLY A 398 -2.52 1.46 -11.72
C GLY A 398 -1.21 0.77 -11.32
N PRO A 399 -1.07 -0.54 -11.66
CA PRO A 399 0.04 -1.37 -11.21
C PRO A 399 1.41 -0.96 -11.77
N ALA A 400 1.45 -0.17 -12.85
CA ALA A 400 2.71 0.35 -13.40
C ALA A 400 3.49 1.22 -12.41
N GLY A 401 2.78 1.84 -11.45
CA GLY A 401 3.39 2.60 -10.38
C GLY A 401 4.04 1.76 -9.28
N ASN A 402 3.81 0.46 -9.20
CA ASN A 402 4.40 -0.41 -8.19
C ASN A 402 5.84 -0.78 -8.58
N VAL A 403 6.74 0.21 -8.51
CA VAL A 403 8.13 0.05 -8.92
C VAL A 403 9.00 -0.42 -7.76
N ALA A 404 10.10 -1.11 -8.08
CA ALA A 404 11.02 -1.66 -7.10
C ALA A 404 11.78 -0.56 -6.32
N ARG A 405 12.43 -0.95 -5.22
CA ARG A 405 13.39 -0.11 -4.49
C ARG A 405 14.47 0.41 -5.43
N GLY A 406 14.80 1.71 -5.32
CA GLY A 406 15.85 2.38 -6.11
C GLY A 406 15.47 2.65 -7.57
N ALA A 407 14.24 2.30 -8.00
CA ALA A 407 13.79 2.54 -9.36
C ALA A 407 13.49 4.02 -9.65
N ILE A 408 13.01 4.77 -8.65
CA ILE A 408 12.75 6.20 -8.77
C ILE A 408 14.08 6.92 -8.56
N SER A 409 14.74 7.29 -9.64
CA SER A 409 16.12 7.78 -9.59
C SER A 409 16.37 9.08 -10.36
N VAL A 410 15.36 9.60 -11.06
CA VAL A 410 15.49 10.78 -11.91
C VAL A 410 14.59 11.91 -11.42
N LEU A 411 15.18 13.08 -11.18
CA LEU A 411 14.45 14.31 -10.87
C LEU A 411 14.06 14.97 -12.20
N ARG A 412 12.76 15.04 -12.48
CA ARG A 412 12.24 15.66 -13.70
C ARG A 412 12.09 17.19 -13.56
N SER A 413 11.70 17.62 -12.37
CA SER A 413 11.61 19.04 -12.04
C SER A 413 12.98 19.54 -11.59
N SER A 414 13.43 20.69 -12.12
CA SER A 414 14.68 21.31 -11.67
C SER A 414 14.49 21.92 -10.28
N VAL A 415 15.12 21.34 -9.27
CA VAL A 415 15.14 21.88 -7.90
C VAL A 415 16.58 22.22 -7.56
N PRO A 416 16.88 23.49 -7.19
CA PRO A 416 18.23 23.89 -6.84
C PRO A 416 18.80 23.02 -5.71
N TYR A 417 20.10 22.69 -5.81
CA TYR A 417 20.88 21.95 -4.82
C TYR A 417 20.53 20.46 -4.66
N VAL A 418 19.42 19.94 -5.22
CA VAL A 418 19.11 18.51 -5.23
C VAL A 418 19.92 17.83 -6.32
N ALA A 419 20.79 16.89 -5.91
CA ALA A 419 21.70 16.19 -6.81
C ALA A 419 21.20 14.79 -7.19
N ARG A 420 20.45 14.13 -6.32
CA ARG A 420 19.98 12.76 -6.47
C ARG A 420 18.65 12.56 -5.77
N VAL A 421 17.87 11.64 -6.31
CA VAL A 421 16.65 11.12 -5.67
C VAL A 421 16.70 9.60 -5.69
N ASP A 422 16.15 8.97 -4.66
CA ASP A 422 15.93 7.54 -4.66
C ASP A 422 14.76 7.14 -3.71
N ASN A 423 14.13 6.01 -3.99
CA ASN A 423 13.14 5.42 -3.10
C ASN A 423 13.79 4.26 -2.33
N ARG A 424 13.80 4.35 -1.01
CA ARG A 424 14.36 3.32 -0.11
C ARG A 424 13.53 2.04 -0.09
N GLU A 425 12.26 2.13 -0.35
CA GLU A 425 11.32 1.02 -0.43
C GLU A 425 10.62 0.98 -1.77
N ALA A 426 10.08 -0.19 -2.13
CA ALA A 426 9.25 -0.31 -3.32
C ALA A 426 7.99 0.55 -3.22
N ALA A 427 7.61 1.19 -4.32
CA ALA A 427 6.32 1.88 -4.43
C ALA A 427 5.18 0.87 -4.42
N ARG A 428 4.07 1.17 -3.74
CA ARG A 428 2.96 0.26 -3.49
C ARG A 428 1.61 0.95 -3.56
N GLY A 429 0.53 0.14 -3.68
CA GLY A 429 -0.84 0.62 -3.65
C GLY A 429 -1.39 1.00 -5.02
N GLY A 430 -0.60 0.87 -6.09
CA GLY A 430 -1.06 1.06 -7.45
C GLY A 430 -1.95 -0.11 -7.89
N VAL A 431 -3.23 0.14 -8.09
CA VAL A 431 -4.22 -0.87 -8.51
C VAL A 431 -4.91 -0.39 -9.78
N ALA A 432 -5.07 -1.30 -10.74
CA ALA A 432 -5.83 -1.01 -11.96
C ALA A 432 -7.31 -0.73 -11.62
N GLY A 433 -7.97 0.09 -12.44
CA GLY A 433 -9.41 0.24 -12.34
C GLY A 433 -10.13 -1.12 -12.46
N GLU A 434 -11.28 -1.23 -11.80
CA GLU A 434 -12.07 -2.46 -11.76
C GLU A 434 -12.53 -2.86 -13.17
N THR A 435 -12.41 -4.14 -13.50
CA THR A 435 -12.95 -4.68 -14.74
C THR A 435 -14.48 -4.85 -14.63
N LEU A 436 -15.17 -4.78 -15.77
CA LEU A 436 -16.62 -4.98 -15.81
C LEU A 436 -17.01 -6.39 -15.27
N ASP A 437 -16.21 -7.42 -15.55
CA ASP A 437 -16.49 -8.77 -15.08
C ASP A 437 -16.39 -8.89 -13.56
N ASN A 438 -15.44 -8.18 -12.95
CA ASN A 438 -15.34 -8.10 -11.48
C ASN A 438 -16.56 -7.35 -10.89
N ALA A 439 -16.97 -6.24 -11.49
CA ALA A 439 -18.15 -5.51 -11.07
C ALA A 439 -19.44 -6.37 -11.18
N LYS A 440 -19.58 -7.20 -12.22
CA LYS A 440 -20.69 -8.16 -12.36
C LYS A 440 -20.71 -9.20 -11.22
N LEU A 441 -19.54 -9.61 -10.73
CA LEU A 441 -19.44 -10.53 -9.59
C LEU A 441 -19.80 -9.87 -8.28
N ARG A 442 -19.42 -8.61 -8.09
CA ARG A 442 -19.62 -7.80 -6.89
C ARG A 442 -21.07 -7.26 -6.78
N ALA A 443 -21.72 -7.00 -7.91
CA ALA A 443 -23.05 -6.36 -7.92
C ALA A 443 -24.10 -7.06 -7.05
N PRO A 444 -24.25 -8.40 -7.05
CA PRO A 444 -25.20 -9.09 -6.18
C PRO A 444 -24.92 -8.91 -4.69
N GLU A 445 -23.66 -8.77 -4.29
CA GLU A 445 -23.26 -8.51 -2.90
C GLU A 445 -23.63 -7.09 -2.50
N ALA A 446 -23.29 -6.10 -3.35
CA ALA A 446 -23.64 -4.70 -3.12
C ALA A 446 -25.17 -4.49 -2.98
N LEU A 447 -25.98 -5.15 -3.81
CA LEU A 447 -27.43 -5.09 -3.71
C LEU A 447 -27.99 -5.72 -2.41
N ARG A 448 -27.35 -6.77 -1.90
CA ARG A 448 -27.76 -7.38 -0.62
C ARG A 448 -27.44 -6.51 0.58
N MET A 449 -26.28 -5.86 0.58
CA MET A 449 -25.83 -4.99 1.68
C MET A 449 -26.64 -3.70 1.80
N GLN A 450 -27.29 -3.22 0.73
CA GLN A 450 -28.01 -1.93 0.70
C GLN A 450 -27.16 -0.76 1.24
N GLU A 451 -25.83 -0.83 1.04
CA GLU A 451 -24.85 0.16 1.51
C GLU A 451 -24.88 0.41 3.04
N ARG A 452 -25.21 -0.63 3.82
CA ARG A 452 -25.23 -0.56 5.29
C ARG A 452 -24.25 -1.55 5.89
N ALA A 453 -23.56 -1.14 6.95
CA ALA A 453 -22.71 -2.00 7.75
C ALA A 453 -23.50 -2.60 8.90
N VAL A 454 -24.11 -3.76 8.69
CA VAL A 454 -24.96 -4.47 9.67
C VAL A 454 -24.31 -5.75 10.15
N THR A 455 -23.84 -6.59 9.23
CA THR A 455 -23.16 -7.85 9.50
C THR A 455 -21.64 -7.68 9.53
N ALA A 456 -20.93 -8.66 10.06
CA ALA A 456 -19.46 -8.68 9.98
C ALA A 456 -18.97 -8.65 8.53
N GLU A 457 -19.66 -9.37 7.64
CA GLU A 457 -19.36 -9.44 6.21
C GLU A 457 -19.53 -8.07 5.52
N ASP A 458 -20.59 -7.30 5.88
CA ASP A 458 -20.80 -5.95 5.34
C ASP A 458 -19.64 -5.03 5.71
N HIS A 459 -19.18 -5.06 6.99
CA HIS A 459 -18.03 -4.26 7.43
C HIS A 459 -16.76 -4.64 6.69
N GLU A 460 -16.51 -5.94 6.45
CA GLU A 460 -15.34 -6.42 5.70
C GLU A 460 -15.38 -5.98 4.23
N ILE A 461 -16.55 -6.02 3.59
CA ILE A 461 -16.72 -5.63 2.19
C ILE A 461 -16.53 -4.11 2.04
N ILE A 462 -17.20 -3.30 2.89
CA ILE A 462 -17.06 -1.84 2.86
C ILE A 462 -15.61 -1.43 3.09
N ALA A 463 -14.93 -2.06 4.05
CA ALA A 463 -13.52 -1.76 4.32
C ALA A 463 -12.61 -2.05 3.11
N ARG A 464 -12.80 -3.19 2.42
CA ARG A 464 -12.06 -3.51 1.19
C ARG A 464 -12.38 -2.54 0.05
N GLN A 465 -13.61 -2.08 -0.05
CA GLN A 465 -14.02 -1.10 -1.06
C GLN A 465 -13.39 0.28 -0.81
N ALA A 466 -13.31 0.69 0.47
CA ALA A 466 -12.74 1.98 0.85
C ALA A 466 -11.21 2.04 0.67
N ALA A 467 -10.52 0.90 0.73
CA ALA A 467 -9.08 0.82 0.61
C ALA A 467 -8.66 -0.41 -0.23
N PRO A 468 -8.57 -0.29 -1.56
CA PRO A 468 -8.18 -1.40 -2.45
C PRO A 468 -6.78 -1.97 -2.20
N SER A 469 -5.91 -1.21 -1.54
CA SER A 469 -4.57 -1.63 -1.11
C SER A 469 -4.57 -2.61 0.08
N VAL A 470 -5.73 -2.88 0.66
CA VAL A 470 -5.88 -3.82 1.77
C VAL A 470 -6.08 -5.24 1.23
N ARG A 471 -5.23 -6.14 1.66
CA ARG A 471 -5.28 -7.56 1.25
C ARG A 471 -6.27 -8.36 2.07
N ARG A 472 -6.31 -8.12 3.39
CA ARG A 472 -7.18 -8.87 4.30
C ARG A 472 -7.89 -7.95 5.27
N VAL A 473 -9.16 -8.23 5.48
CA VAL A 473 -10.00 -7.58 6.48
C VAL A 473 -10.70 -8.65 7.31
N ARG A 474 -10.81 -8.43 8.60
CA ARG A 474 -11.57 -9.28 9.50
C ARG A 474 -12.39 -8.43 10.47
N CYS A 475 -13.69 -8.60 10.46
CA CYS A 475 -14.57 -7.96 11.43
C CYS A 475 -14.81 -8.90 12.61
N LEU A 476 -14.60 -8.38 13.82
CA LEU A 476 -14.91 -9.05 15.08
C LEU A 476 -16.12 -8.36 15.72
N PRO A 477 -17.25 -9.07 15.90
CA PRO A 477 -18.44 -8.50 16.54
C PRO A 477 -18.17 -8.21 18.02
N SER A 478 -18.92 -7.25 18.57
CA SER A 478 -18.77 -6.78 19.96
C SER A 478 -19.09 -7.80 21.06
N ALA A 479 -19.73 -8.91 20.72
CA ALA A 479 -20.12 -9.98 21.66
C ALA A 479 -19.12 -11.14 21.59
N GLY A 480 -17.91 -10.98 22.13
CA GLY A 480 -16.92 -12.04 22.29
C GLY A 480 -16.37 -12.09 23.71
N GLU A 481 -16.16 -13.31 24.23
CA GLU A 481 -15.50 -13.57 25.50
C GLU A 481 -14.15 -12.83 25.59
N GLY A 482 -14.10 -11.77 26.37
CA GLY A 482 -12.88 -10.97 26.53
C GLY A 482 -13.08 -9.53 26.96
N GLY A 483 -14.26 -9.19 27.57
CA GLY A 483 -14.42 -7.95 28.33
C GLY A 483 -14.15 -6.66 27.55
N GLY A 484 -14.33 -6.65 26.25
CA GLY A 484 -14.14 -5.48 25.41
C GLY A 484 -15.38 -4.60 25.38
N ASP A 485 -15.16 -3.37 25.36
CA ASP A 485 -15.90 -2.11 25.36
C ASP A 485 -17.14 -2.01 24.41
N GLY A 486 -17.74 -3.14 23.99
CA GLY A 486 -18.93 -3.17 23.12
C GLY A 486 -18.72 -2.66 21.69
N ALA A 487 -17.47 -2.51 21.25
CA ALA A 487 -17.14 -2.00 19.94
C ALA A 487 -17.02 -3.11 18.88
N VAL A 488 -17.49 -2.83 17.67
CA VAL A 488 -17.18 -3.62 16.47
C VAL A 488 -15.75 -3.29 16.05
N ARG A 489 -14.87 -4.31 16.01
CA ARG A 489 -13.47 -4.15 15.64
C ARG A 489 -13.25 -4.65 14.23
N VAL A 490 -12.71 -3.81 13.37
CA VAL A 490 -12.35 -4.13 11.99
C VAL A 490 -10.83 -4.17 11.88
N LEU A 491 -10.30 -5.37 11.72
CA LEU A 491 -8.87 -5.63 11.60
C LEU A 491 -8.44 -5.55 10.14
N VAL A 492 -7.41 -4.78 9.87
CA VAL A 492 -6.97 -4.44 8.51
C VAL A 492 -5.51 -4.83 8.31
N VAL A 493 -5.25 -5.61 7.24
CA VAL A 493 -3.90 -6.01 6.83
C VAL A 493 -3.65 -5.50 5.42
N PRO A 494 -2.66 -4.62 5.21
CA PRO A 494 -2.32 -4.12 3.87
C PRO A 494 -1.75 -5.23 2.99
N ASP A 495 -1.78 -5.03 1.67
CA ASP A 495 -1.04 -5.89 0.75
C ASP A 495 0.45 -5.59 0.87
N ALA A 496 1.27 -6.63 0.88
CA ALA A 496 2.71 -6.52 0.97
C ALA A 496 3.39 -7.60 0.13
N VAL A 497 4.52 -7.24 -0.44
CA VAL A 497 5.35 -8.14 -1.23
C VAL A 497 6.56 -8.54 -0.39
N ALA A 498 6.82 -9.84 -0.33
CA ALA A 498 7.99 -10.36 0.35
C ALA A 498 9.29 -9.97 -0.38
N ASP A 499 10.35 -9.75 0.39
CA ASP A 499 11.70 -9.49 -0.11
C ASP A 499 12.31 -10.78 -0.70
N GLU A 500 13.56 -10.72 -1.20
CA GLU A 500 14.33 -11.88 -1.62
C GLU A 500 14.40 -12.90 -0.46
N GLY A 501 13.93 -14.13 -0.71
CA GLY A 501 13.84 -15.19 0.30
C GLY A 501 12.46 -15.37 0.95
N ASP A 502 11.40 -14.86 0.34
CA ASP A 502 10.00 -14.97 0.79
C ASP A 502 9.73 -14.36 2.19
N ARG A 503 10.50 -13.36 2.60
CA ARG A 503 10.40 -12.73 3.92
C ARG A 503 9.64 -11.41 3.87
N LEU A 504 8.58 -11.30 4.69
CA LEU A 504 7.88 -10.05 4.96
C LEU A 504 8.53 -9.31 6.15
N ARG A 505 8.61 -7.99 6.07
CA ARG A 505 9.00 -7.15 7.21
C ARG A 505 7.76 -6.74 8.00
N PHE A 506 7.91 -6.61 9.31
CA PHE A 506 6.79 -6.30 10.20
C PHE A 506 6.10 -4.97 9.84
N GLU A 507 6.88 -3.96 9.51
CA GLU A 507 6.40 -2.63 9.12
C GLU A 507 5.48 -2.66 7.88
N GLN A 508 5.68 -3.62 6.99
CA GLN A 508 4.86 -3.80 5.79
C GLN A 508 3.45 -4.30 6.09
N LEU A 509 3.23 -4.89 7.25
CA LEU A 509 1.95 -5.43 7.69
C LEU A 509 1.12 -4.43 8.52
N ILE A 510 1.66 -3.23 8.75
CA ILE A 510 0.98 -2.15 9.47
C ILE A 510 0.34 -1.21 8.44
N PRO A 511 -1.00 -1.05 8.45
CA PRO A 511 -1.66 -0.12 7.55
C PRO A 511 -1.30 1.33 7.90
N SER A 512 -1.19 2.18 6.88
CA SER A 512 -0.95 3.61 7.09
C SER A 512 -2.17 4.28 7.73
N ASP A 513 -1.94 5.40 8.44
CA ASP A 513 -3.01 6.21 9.03
C ASP A 513 -4.03 6.68 7.99
N GLN A 514 -3.59 6.90 6.76
CA GLN A 514 -4.45 7.29 5.65
C GLN A 514 -5.44 6.18 5.28
N VAL A 515 -4.98 4.93 5.21
CA VAL A 515 -5.82 3.75 4.95
C VAL A 515 -6.83 3.54 6.08
N LEU A 516 -6.38 3.63 7.34
CA LEU A 516 -7.27 3.49 8.50
C LEU A 516 -8.33 4.59 8.52
N THR A 517 -7.96 5.84 8.21
CA THR A 517 -8.88 6.97 8.15
C THR A 517 -9.91 6.81 7.04
N ALA A 518 -9.50 6.38 5.84
CA ALA A 518 -10.40 6.13 4.71
C ALA A 518 -11.44 5.06 5.04
N ILE A 519 -11.01 3.94 5.62
CA ILE A 519 -11.90 2.86 6.04
C ILE A 519 -12.85 3.32 7.15
N THR A 520 -12.33 4.01 8.16
CA THR A 520 -13.14 4.53 9.27
C THR A 520 -14.23 5.44 8.75
N ARG A 521 -13.91 6.39 7.87
CA ARG A 521 -14.88 7.30 7.26
C ARG A 521 -15.96 6.56 6.48
N ALA A 522 -15.58 5.61 5.63
CA ALA A 522 -16.51 4.83 4.81
C ALA A 522 -17.48 3.99 5.66
N LEU A 523 -17.00 3.44 6.76
CA LEU A 523 -17.81 2.67 7.70
C LEU A 523 -18.68 3.56 8.59
N ASP A 524 -18.19 4.72 9.05
CA ASP A 524 -18.94 5.66 9.87
C ASP A 524 -20.20 6.20 9.16
N GLU A 525 -20.11 6.41 7.84
CA GLU A 525 -21.25 6.85 7.02
C GLU A 525 -22.33 5.76 6.88
N ARG A 526 -22.00 4.48 7.12
CA ARG A 526 -22.83 3.31 6.81
C ARG A 526 -23.18 2.44 8.03
N ARG A 527 -22.53 2.65 9.18
CA ARG A 527 -22.80 1.89 10.41
C ARG A 527 -24.16 2.21 11.01
N LEU A 528 -24.68 1.29 11.78
CA LEU A 528 -25.90 1.50 12.54
C LEU A 528 -25.69 2.57 13.65
N ILE A 529 -26.73 3.34 13.92
CA ILE A 529 -26.73 4.33 15.01
C ILE A 529 -26.46 3.61 16.34
N GLY A 530 -25.49 4.13 17.11
CA GLY A 530 -25.10 3.54 18.40
C GLY A 530 -24.01 2.47 18.32
N THR A 531 -23.60 2.03 17.14
CA THR A 531 -22.46 1.12 16.99
C THR A 531 -21.15 1.88 17.19
N ARG A 532 -20.33 1.45 18.14
CA ARG A 532 -18.95 1.93 18.28
C ARG A 532 -18.04 1.14 17.34
N LEU A 533 -17.24 1.82 16.55
CA LEU A 533 -16.35 1.22 15.58
C LEU A 533 -14.89 1.48 15.96
N VAL A 534 -14.04 0.46 15.81
CA VAL A 534 -12.58 0.56 15.93
C VAL A 534 -11.96 -0.10 14.71
N VAL A 535 -11.19 0.66 13.95
CA VAL A 535 -10.43 0.17 12.79
C VAL A 535 -8.95 0.17 13.16
N GLU A 536 -8.30 -0.99 13.11
CA GLU A 536 -6.95 -1.16 13.64
C GLU A 536 -6.22 -2.33 12.93
N PRO A 537 -4.88 -2.42 13.01
CA PRO A 537 -4.17 -3.64 12.60
C PRO A 537 -4.49 -4.80 13.54
N PRO A 538 -4.38 -6.06 13.08
CA PRO A 538 -4.47 -7.22 13.96
C PRO A 538 -3.30 -7.28 14.95
N VAL A 539 -3.47 -8.03 16.02
CA VAL A 539 -2.34 -8.39 16.88
C VAL A 539 -1.50 -9.45 16.16
N TYR A 540 -0.22 -9.18 15.99
CA TYR A 540 0.70 -10.14 15.38
C TYR A 540 1.45 -10.91 16.46
N GLN A 541 1.44 -12.23 16.34
CA GLN A 541 2.27 -13.13 17.17
C GLN A 541 3.47 -13.59 16.36
N GLY A 542 4.64 -13.12 16.72
CA GLY A 542 5.89 -13.58 16.12
C GLY A 542 6.12 -15.06 16.39
N VAL A 543 6.60 -15.79 15.37
CA VAL A 543 6.97 -17.19 15.45
C VAL A 543 8.39 -17.36 14.94
N THR A 544 9.22 -17.99 15.74
CA THR A 544 10.57 -18.42 15.37
C THR A 544 10.67 -19.93 15.39
N VAL A 545 11.28 -20.49 14.37
CA VAL A 545 11.56 -21.93 14.26
C VAL A 545 13.06 -22.15 14.20
N VAL A 546 13.55 -23.04 15.03
CA VAL A 546 14.92 -23.54 14.99
C VAL A 546 14.87 -24.99 14.57
N ALA A 547 15.39 -25.30 13.37
CA ALA A 547 15.40 -26.67 12.84
C ALA A 547 16.82 -27.19 12.67
N ARG A 548 17.01 -28.49 12.93
CA ARG A 548 18.24 -29.22 12.62
C ARG A 548 17.96 -30.28 11.57
N LEU A 549 18.72 -30.22 10.50
CA LEU A 549 18.60 -31.10 9.34
C LEU A 549 19.93 -31.88 9.17
N SER A 550 19.88 -33.08 8.63
CA SER A 550 21.05 -33.89 8.32
C SER A 550 21.14 -34.13 6.83
N ALA A 551 22.19 -33.62 6.19
CA ALA A 551 22.35 -33.66 4.73
C ALA A 551 23.82 -33.74 4.29
N PRO A 552 24.11 -34.13 3.02
CA PRO A 552 25.46 -34.08 2.48
C PRO A 552 26.02 -32.65 2.49
N ALA A 553 27.31 -32.50 2.86
CA ALA A 553 27.97 -31.20 2.98
C ALA A 553 27.86 -30.33 1.71
N ALA A 554 27.94 -30.95 0.51
CA ALA A 554 27.85 -30.25 -0.77
C ALA A 554 26.46 -29.59 -1.03
N GLU A 555 25.41 -30.02 -0.35
CA GLU A 555 24.05 -29.53 -0.53
C GLU A 555 23.54 -28.70 0.66
N ALA A 556 24.33 -28.55 1.71
CA ALA A 556 23.93 -27.97 2.98
C ALA A 556 23.33 -26.56 2.84
N ASP A 557 23.97 -25.68 2.06
CA ASP A 557 23.50 -24.31 1.86
C ASP A 557 22.17 -24.27 1.09
N ARG A 558 22.04 -25.03 0.00
CA ARG A 558 20.81 -25.12 -0.79
C ARG A 558 19.63 -25.65 0.05
N ILE A 559 19.89 -26.68 0.86
CA ILE A 559 18.88 -27.29 1.74
C ILE A 559 18.45 -26.30 2.82
N ARG A 560 19.40 -25.60 3.44
CA ARG A 560 19.12 -24.56 4.41
C ARG A 560 18.21 -23.48 3.82
N ASP A 561 18.55 -22.94 2.66
CA ASP A 561 17.80 -21.85 2.03
C ASP A 561 16.41 -22.32 1.58
N THR A 562 16.30 -23.56 1.08
CA THR A 562 15.00 -24.19 0.74
C THR A 562 14.12 -24.35 1.98
N ALA A 563 14.68 -24.80 3.09
CA ALA A 563 13.96 -24.97 4.34
C ALA A 563 13.50 -23.63 4.94
N LEU A 564 14.36 -22.61 4.90
CA LEU A 564 14.01 -21.25 5.34
C LEU A 564 12.88 -20.66 4.49
N ALA A 565 12.97 -20.72 3.18
CA ALA A 565 11.92 -20.23 2.26
C ALA A 565 10.58 -20.95 2.49
N ALA A 566 10.61 -22.27 2.75
CA ALA A 566 9.40 -23.04 3.05
C ALA A 566 8.72 -22.59 4.35
N LEU A 567 9.50 -22.30 5.40
CA LEU A 567 8.97 -21.78 6.67
C LEU A 567 8.38 -20.38 6.51
N PHE A 568 9.10 -19.46 5.86
CA PHE A 568 8.62 -18.09 5.60
C PHE A 568 7.34 -18.12 4.79
N ARG A 569 7.30 -18.88 3.71
CA ARG A 569 6.11 -19.02 2.85
C ARG A 569 4.93 -19.63 3.59
N HIS A 570 5.14 -20.67 4.41
CA HIS A 570 4.05 -21.32 5.12
C HIS A 570 3.45 -20.43 6.22
N LEU A 571 4.30 -19.69 6.94
CA LEU A 571 3.89 -18.79 8.02
C LEU A 571 3.56 -17.37 7.53
N ASP A 572 3.45 -17.15 6.23
CA ASP A 572 3.07 -15.87 5.64
C ASP A 572 1.60 -15.54 5.98
N PRO A 573 1.33 -14.39 6.63
CA PRO A 573 -0.02 -13.97 6.96
C PRO A 573 -0.88 -13.61 5.75
N LEU A 574 -0.29 -13.32 4.58
CA LEU A 574 -0.99 -12.87 3.38
C LEU A 574 -1.23 -13.99 2.36
N HIS A 575 -0.24 -14.85 2.14
CA HIS A 575 -0.25 -15.85 1.08
C HIS A 575 0.03 -17.27 1.58
N GLY A 576 0.42 -17.44 2.85
CA GLY A 576 0.75 -18.74 3.44
C GLY A 576 -0.46 -19.51 3.98
N GLY A 577 -0.21 -20.28 5.02
CA GLY A 577 -1.20 -21.13 5.65
C GLY A 577 -1.49 -22.41 4.86
N PRO A 578 -2.35 -23.28 5.40
CA PRO A 578 -2.63 -24.60 4.80
C PRO A 578 -3.33 -24.53 3.45
N GLU A 579 -4.08 -23.46 3.18
CA GLU A 579 -4.82 -23.27 1.92
C GLU A 579 -4.10 -22.33 0.93
N GLY A 580 -2.96 -21.74 1.29
CA GLY A 580 -2.25 -20.78 0.46
C GLY A 580 -2.97 -19.43 0.28
N LYS A 581 -3.90 -19.10 1.17
CA LYS A 581 -4.70 -17.85 1.16
C LYS A 581 -4.37 -16.91 2.31
N GLY A 582 -3.19 -17.09 2.91
CA GLY A 582 -2.75 -16.44 4.13
C GLY A 582 -3.12 -17.23 5.39
N TRP A 583 -2.32 -17.07 6.43
CA TRP A 583 -2.57 -17.75 7.70
C TRP A 583 -3.95 -17.34 8.27
N PRO A 584 -4.84 -18.31 8.63
CA PRO A 584 -6.16 -17.97 9.17
C PRO A 584 -6.07 -17.21 10.50
N PHE A 585 -6.93 -16.19 10.68
CA PHE A 585 -7.05 -15.47 11.95
C PHE A 585 -7.39 -16.42 13.10
N GLY A 586 -6.68 -16.30 14.22
CA GLY A 586 -6.91 -17.09 15.41
C GLY A 586 -6.49 -18.57 15.32
N ARG A 587 -5.97 -19.02 14.18
CA ARG A 587 -5.52 -20.40 14.02
C ARG A 587 -4.20 -20.63 14.74
N PRO A 588 -4.12 -21.60 15.69
CA PRO A 588 -2.86 -21.89 16.37
C PRO A 588 -1.81 -22.46 15.41
N VAL A 589 -0.54 -22.21 15.73
CA VAL A 589 0.60 -22.85 15.06
C VAL A 589 0.98 -24.10 15.82
N GLN A 590 1.14 -25.21 15.12
CA GLN A 590 1.46 -26.51 15.71
C GLN A 590 2.80 -27.06 15.22
N TYR A 591 3.60 -27.61 16.09
CA TYR A 591 4.88 -28.27 15.81
C TYR A 591 4.79 -29.30 14.66
N GLY A 592 3.82 -30.21 14.72
CA GLY A 592 3.67 -31.27 13.71
C GLY A 592 3.41 -30.79 12.30
N GLU A 593 2.76 -29.63 12.17
CA GLU A 593 2.51 -28.98 10.88
C GLU A 593 3.83 -28.47 10.26
N LEU A 594 4.66 -27.80 11.06
CA LEU A 594 5.96 -27.28 10.63
C LEU A 594 6.92 -28.41 10.25
N PHE A 595 6.91 -29.50 11.00
CA PHE A 595 7.66 -30.71 10.64
C PHE A 595 7.26 -31.22 9.25
N GLY A 596 5.96 -31.34 9.01
CA GLY A 596 5.44 -31.78 7.69
C GLY A 596 5.76 -30.81 6.54
N VAL A 597 5.81 -29.50 6.81
CA VAL A 597 6.21 -28.48 5.84
C VAL A 597 7.68 -28.63 5.46
N LEU A 598 8.56 -28.71 6.46
CA LEU A 598 9.99 -28.90 6.23
C LEU A 598 10.29 -30.20 5.50
N GLN A 599 9.73 -31.34 5.96
CA GLN A 599 9.97 -32.63 5.33
C GLN A 599 9.56 -32.66 3.84
N ARG A 600 8.44 -32.01 3.50
CA ARG A 600 8.02 -31.89 2.09
C ARG A 600 8.94 -30.99 1.27
N ALA A 601 9.47 -29.95 1.87
CA ALA A 601 10.33 -28.98 1.16
C ALA A 601 11.72 -29.56 0.87
N VAL A 602 12.29 -30.31 1.82
CA VAL A 602 13.67 -30.82 1.71
C VAL A 602 13.73 -32.28 1.18
N GLY A 603 12.59 -32.93 0.98
CA GLY A 603 12.50 -34.29 0.39
C GLY A 603 13.12 -35.38 1.28
N ASP A 604 14.13 -36.07 0.76
CA ASP A 604 14.78 -37.22 1.43
C ASP A 604 15.75 -36.81 2.55
N VAL A 605 15.86 -35.53 2.86
CA VAL A 605 16.71 -35.03 3.94
C VAL A 605 16.04 -35.29 5.30
N LEU A 606 16.80 -35.77 6.26
CA LEU A 606 16.29 -36.07 7.61
C LEU A 606 16.11 -34.76 8.39
N VAL A 607 14.91 -34.52 8.88
CA VAL A 607 14.61 -33.48 9.86
C VAL A 607 14.83 -34.10 11.27
N GLU A 608 15.93 -33.73 11.93
CA GLU A 608 16.32 -34.33 13.23
C GLU A 608 15.56 -33.72 14.40
N ASP A 609 15.47 -32.38 14.45
CA ASP A 609 14.86 -31.64 15.54
C ASP A 609 14.25 -30.35 15.05
N ILE A 610 13.11 -29.97 15.62
CA ILE A 610 12.48 -28.67 15.41
C ILE A 610 12.09 -28.11 16.77
N ARG A 611 12.37 -26.86 17.00
CA ARG A 611 11.92 -26.11 18.18
C ARG A 611 11.19 -24.87 17.71
N MET A 612 9.99 -24.68 18.22
CA MET A 612 9.15 -23.54 17.93
C MET A 612 9.11 -22.60 19.14
N PHE A 613 9.20 -21.30 18.90
CA PHE A 613 9.22 -20.27 19.93
C PHE A 613 8.19 -19.20 19.56
N ALA A 614 7.38 -18.79 20.54
CA ALA A 614 6.68 -17.53 20.45
C ALA A 614 7.70 -16.39 20.56
N ALA A 615 7.62 -15.42 19.68
CA ALA A 615 8.51 -14.27 19.65
C ALA A 615 7.70 -12.97 19.67
N ASP A 616 8.28 -11.92 20.20
CA ASP A 616 7.74 -10.57 20.01
C ASP A 616 8.06 -10.12 18.58
N PRO A 617 7.06 -9.67 17.78
CA PRO A 617 7.26 -9.33 16.37
C PRO A 617 8.12 -8.08 16.17
N ILE A 618 8.26 -7.22 17.19
CA ILE A 618 9.00 -5.95 17.13
C ILE A 618 10.41 -6.13 17.69
N THR A 619 10.52 -6.72 18.89
CA THR A 619 11.78 -6.82 19.60
C THR A 619 12.52 -8.13 19.34
N GLY A 620 11.84 -9.15 18.79
CA GLY A 620 12.39 -10.48 18.56
C GLY A 620 12.58 -11.33 19.81
N ARG A 621 12.21 -10.84 20.98
CA ARG A 621 12.36 -11.56 22.23
C ARG A 621 11.60 -12.88 22.19
N ARG A 622 12.34 -13.99 22.35
CA ARG A 622 11.80 -15.35 22.29
C ARG A 622 11.38 -15.85 23.67
N GLY A 623 10.26 -16.56 23.72
CA GLY A 623 9.84 -17.31 24.89
C GLY A 623 10.57 -18.65 25.04
N ALA A 624 10.06 -19.52 25.91
CA ALA A 624 10.48 -20.91 25.97
C ALA A 624 10.02 -21.69 24.73
N PRO A 625 10.69 -22.80 24.35
CA PRO A 625 10.23 -23.66 23.27
C PRO A 625 8.87 -24.28 23.63
N VAL A 626 7.95 -24.30 22.65
CA VAL A 626 6.59 -24.80 22.81
C VAL A 626 6.17 -25.65 21.62
N ASP A 627 5.27 -26.59 21.83
CA ASP A 627 4.74 -27.46 20.77
C ASP A 627 3.53 -26.82 20.06
N ARG A 628 2.96 -25.78 20.68
CA ARG A 628 1.79 -25.07 20.17
C ARG A 628 1.83 -23.61 20.59
N ILE A 629 1.52 -22.72 19.64
CA ILE A 629 1.31 -21.30 19.90
C ILE A 629 -0.15 -21.00 19.60
N ASP A 630 -0.92 -20.67 20.64
CA ASP A 630 -2.32 -20.28 20.51
C ASP A 630 -2.43 -18.81 20.14
N LEU A 631 -3.32 -18.52 19.18
CA LEU A 631 -3.62 -17.17 18.72
C LEU A 631 -5.03 -16.76 19.15
N GLY A 632 -5.17 -15.53 19.61
CA GLY A 632 -6.49 -14.94 19.86
C GLY A 632 -7.32 -14.80 18.55
N PRO A 633 -8.65 -14.67 18.64
CA PRO A 633 -9.55 -14.66 17.46
C PRO A 633 -9.20 -13.61 16.39
N GLY A 634 -8.60 -12.50 16.81
CA GLY A 634 -8.15 -11.40 15.93
C GLY A 634 -6.65 -11.36 15.70
N ALA A 635 -5.90 -12.39 16.10
CA ALA A 635 -4.46 -12.42 15.94
C ALA A 635 -4.04 -13.15 14.66
N LEU A 636 -2.91 -12.71 14.11
CA LEU A 636 -2.23 -13.35 12.98
C LEU A 636 -0.82 -13.76 13.37
N VAL A 637 -0.29 -14.75 12.67
CA VAL A 637 1.11 -15.12 12.78
C VAL A 637 1.98 -14.10 12.04
N PHE A 638 3.16 -13.83 12.59
CA PHE A 638 4.25 -13.14 11.89
C PHE A 638 5.48 -14.06 11.89
N SER A 639 5.98 -14.36 10.71
CA SER A 639 7.18 -15.16 10.52
C SER A 639 8.40 -14.30 10.88
N TYR A 640 8.91 -14.46 12.10
CA TYR A 640 10.09 -13.70 12.55
C TYR A 640 11.37 -14.34 11.98
N GLN A 641 12.46 -14.38 12.66
CA GLN A 641 13.71 -15.00 12.21
C GLN A 641 13.70 -16.51 12.45
N HIS A 642 13.89 -17.30 11.39
CA HIS A 642 14.08 -18.75 11.52
C HIS A 642 15.55 -19.10 11.45
N GLN A 643 15.94 -20.20 12.09
CA GLN A 643 17.30 -20.73 12.06
C GLN A 643 17.25 -22.19 11.59
N VAL A 644 17.99 -22.49 10.54
CA VAL A 644 18.14 -23.87 10.05
C VAL A 644 19.63 -24.23 10.07
N VAL A 645 19.95 -25.22 10.88
CA VAL A 645 21.30 -25.77 10.98
C VAL A 645 21.34 -27.09 10.23
N VAL A 646 22.21 -27.19 9.23
CA VAL A 646 22.41 -28.44 8.47
C VAL A 646 23.69 -29.10 8.96
N THR A 647 23.54 -30.29 9.53
CA THR A 647 24.66 -31.14 9.99
C THR A 647 25.12 -31.98 8.79
N ALA A 648 26.39 -31.90 8.47
CA ALA A 648 26.97 -32.71 7.38
C ALA A 648 26.98 -34.21 7.78
N THR A 649 26.38 -35.03 6.94
CA THR A 649 26.55 -36.50 7.05
C THR A 649 27.73 -36.94 6.21
N ASP A 650 28.66 -37.64 6.79
CA ASP A 650 29.72 -38.34 6.07
C ASP A 650 29.10 -39.43 5.16
N PRO A 651 29.51 -39.52 3.90
CA PRO A 651 28.93 -40.52 2.99
C PRO A 651 29.20 -41.98 3.31
N GLU A 652 30.05 -42.28 4.33
CA GLU A 652 30.48 -43.64 4.68
C GLU A 652 29.51 -44.40 5.62
N VAL A 653 28.44 -43.83 6.12
CA VAL A 653 27.53 -44.49 7.09
C VAL A 653 26.26 -45.09 6.43
N ARG A 654 26.14 -45.08 5.10
CA ARG A 654 25.07 -45.76 4.36
C ARG A 654 25.66 -46.91 3.54
N ALA A 655 26.13 -47.98 4.19
CA ALA A 655 26.39 -49.28 3.59
C ALA A 655 25.63 -50.37 4.34
#